data_e5f6271b0af9311be5643e003c578392
#
_entry.id   e5f6271b0af9311be5643e003c578392
#
_cell.length_a   1.000
_cell.length_b   1.000
_cell.length_c   1.000
_cell.angle_alpha   90.00
_cell.angle_beta   90.00
_cell.angle_gamma   90.00
#
_symmetry.space_group_name_H-M   'P 1'
#
loop_
_entity.id
_entity.type
_entity.pdbx_description
1 polymer ?
#
loop_
_entity_poly.entity_id
_entity_poly.type
_entity_poly.pdbx_seq_one_letter_code
_entity_poly.pdbx_strand_id
1 'polypeptide(L)'
;MAKKFDENSAGQSLAFCSMSENFHCYKNFIVLGLVLGLLGEICYFLQRFLLAYTNFDEFAPLKKELLAMFIMGFRLDMRAVCVVIALIILLGYLALFSKMLFKARLKMTAGGGAFDKKNLSENDFLLNFYLKFDKFIYKFTLFFATLSSFVFALSAFVNFYYFRTYHTKIDIFIFGLKDDDTAAILKIMWQDYPVLIILLASTCFAWLCLQLSKRILNSRFMEKNSAQFKLKSSKPRANQAKTKFAPLLSFVLNLTLIALVFIGIRGSVSAFPLREDEHHIAANALINHISTNPIIAFSWALSHYKEQDSFQAVNLDEFEALQRELFPVFQHNSQKSISKSPNVVVVLMESLGTNMLSLDNALNFDLLMGFRAHFEAGKVVQNSSKPQNDFVFMNFLSSTNGTAGSFASLFFLSPNANISLGLAKDKKLALTPFAVYKNAGYEVIYITSGNRSWQNFGDYATTLGVDVVYDSNFLMSRYPQSKQNANIYGVLDEFAYKFAFELLQKATKPTFIAILTTSNHPPYPSLPEHFSTPKFDFKDKMHFFKHNNAQKTRASAEIFAYSNNAFGEFIDSIKHSELKNSTIIAASGDHKNRDLIAFENTPLNHAVPFYLYVPSAYTKDFDKNGFAFNPAIIGSHKDIFPTLYALSLNEYDFLTLGGRNLFDKNALKSYDFAVNSELWLDESGIYPANSAFGYKYTLKNGFIAQLNETFELPKNKAEFLQKYQKLDNLQLNYRVLQP
;
A
#
# COMPACT_ATOMS: atom_id res chain seq x y z
N MET A 1 50.29 42.40 51.95
CA MET A 1 50.10 41.81 50.58
C MET A 1 49.71 40.33 50.58
N ALA A 2 49.01 39.84 51.58
CA ALA A 2 48.72 38.39 51.68
C ALA A 2 47.22 38.03 51.77
N LYS A 3 46.30 38.92 51.38
CA LYS A 3 44.85 38.69 51.46
C LYS A 3 44.06 38.78 50.09
N LYS A 4 44.75 38.96 48.97
CA LYS A 4 44.15 39.10 47.67
C LYS A 4 44.24 37.87 46.76
N PHE A 5 44.85 36.76 47.24
CA PHE A 5 45.05 35.56 46.39
C PHE A 5 44.06 34.42 46.63
N ASP A 6 43.11 34.52 47.59
CA ASP A 6 42.22 33.40 47.92
C ASP A 6 40.81 33.50 47.37
N GLU A 7 40.36 34.68 46.93
CA GLU A 7 39.01 34.85 46.39
C GLU A 7 38.85 34.34 44.95
N ASN A 8 39.94 34.34 44.16
CA ASN A 8 39.90 33.85 42.77
C ASN A 8 39.92 32.30 42.69
N SER A 9 40.55 31.63 43.64
CA SER A 9 40.59 30.16 43.69
C SER A 9 39.28 29.57 44.22
N ALA A 10 38.59 30.24 45.16
CA ALA A 10 37.28 29.86 45.65
C ALA A 10 36.16 30.07 44.56
N GLY A 11 36.26 31.16 43.78
CA GLY A 11 35.35 31.43 42.67
C GLY A 11 35.47 30.41 41.53
N GLN A 12 36.69 30.00 41.19
CA GLN A 12 36.93 28.97 40.17
C GLN A 12 36.54 27.57 40.64
N SER A 13 36.73 27.21 41.91
CA SER A 13 36.34 25.92 42.47
C SER A 13 34.79 25.78 42.55
N LEU A 14 34.07 26.85 42.90
CA LEU A 14 32.61 26.91 42.91
C LEU A 14 32.03 26.85 41.49
N ALA A 15 32.65 27.51 40.50
CA ALA A 15 32.26 27.39 39.11
C ALA A 15 32.46 25.98 38.56
N PHE A 16 33.55 25.32 38.91
CA PHE A 16 33.87 23.97 38.47
C PHE A 16 32.97 22.90 39.13
N CYS A 17 32.64 23.04 40.41
CA CYS A 17 31.70 22.16 41.09
C CYS A 17 30.27 22.30 40.49
N SER A 18 29.89 23.52 40.11
CA SER A 18 28.60 23.77 39.43
C SER A 18 28.51 23.20 38.01
N MET A 19 29.59 23.11 37.27
CA MET A 19 29.65 22.49 35.94
C MET A 19 29.50 20.97 36.03
N SER A 20 30.15 20.28 37.00
CA SER A 20 30.02 18.83 37.12
C SER A 20 28.60 18.38 37.53
N GLU A 21 27.93 19.13 38.42
CA GLU A 21 26.52 18.85 38.80
C GLU A 21 25.52 19.11 37.64
N ASN A 22 25.77 20.12 36.83
CA ASN A 22 24.96 20.42 35.66
C ASN A 22 25.09 19.32 34.60
N PHE A 23 26.29 18.77 34.45
CA PHE A 23 26.56 17.68 33.51
C PHE A 23 25.87 16.37 33.90
N HIS A 24 25.81 16.05 35.18
CA HIS A 24 25.07 14.86 35.65
C HIS A 24 23.56 14.91 35.33
N CYS A 25 22.95 16.09 35.43
CA CYS A 25 21.55 16.29 35.11
C CYS A 25 21.22 15.98 33.64
N TYR A 26 22.06 16.45 32.73
CA TYR A 26 21.91 16.24 31.29
C TYR A 26 22.22 14.79 30.88
N LYS A 27 23.19 14.14 31.51
CA LYS A 27 23.58 12.75 31.25
C LYS A 27 22.41 11.78 31.34
N ASN A 28 21.49 11.96 32.27
CA ASN A 28 20.35 11.07 32.44
C ASN A 28 19.35 11.16 31.27
N PHE A 29 19.20 12.34 30.65
CA PHE A 29 18.40 12.49 29.44
C PHE A 29 19.07 11.82 28.23
N ILE A 30 20.40 11.93 28.10
CA ILE A 30 21.15 11.21 27.07
C ILE A 30 20.97 9.70 27.26
N VAL A 31 21.21 9.20 28.49
CA VAL A 31 21.05 7.76 28.79
C VAL A 31 19.63 7.30 28.51
N LEU A 32 18.63 8.08 28.91
CA LEU A 32 17.23 7.77 28.63
C LEU A 32 16.97 7.69 27.11
N GLY A 33 17.40 8.70 26.35
CA GLY A 33 17.24 8.71 24.89
C GLY A 33 17.89 7.50 24.23
N LEU A 34 19.14 7.17 24.59
CA LEU A 34 19.85 6.02 24.05
C LEU A 34 19.21 4.68 24.44
N VAL A 35 18.73 4.53 25.67
CA VAL A 35 18.06 3.31 26.14
C VAL A 35 16.73 3.12 25.42
N LEU A 36 15.91 4.16 25.30
CA LEU A 36 14.64 4.08 24.58
C LEU A 36 14.87 3.86 23.08
N GLY A 37 15.90 4.48 22.53
CA GLY A 37 16.30 4.23 21.14
C GLY A 37 16.68 2.77 20.91
N LEU A 38 17.49 2.19 21.78
CA LEU A 38 17.86 0.77 21.71
C LEU A 38 16.63 -0.14 21.83
N LEU A 39 15.70 0.16 22.73
CA LEU A 39 14.47 -0.62 22.89
C LEU A 39 13.55 -0.52 21.66
N GLY A 40 13.46 0.67 21.05
CA GLY A 40 12.73 0.85 19.78
C GLY A 40 13.36 0.05 18.63
N GLU A 41 14.70 0.09 18.53
CA GLU A 41 15.44 -0.69 17.54
C GLU A 41 15.23 -2.20 17.72
N ILE A 42 15.25 -2.68 18.97
CA ILE A 42 14.95 -4.09 19.29
C ILE A 42 13.53 -4.47 18.83
N CYS A 43 12.53 -3.61 19.05
CA CYS A 43 11.16 -3.88 18.58
C CYS A 43 11.11 -4.05 17.06
N TYR A 44 11.72 -3.15 16.30
CA TYR A 44 11.71 -3.21 14.84
C TYR A 44 12.57 -4.34 14.29
N PHE A 45 13.72 -4.60 14.91
CA PHE A 45 14.56 -5.74 14.55
C PHE A 45 13.83 -7.07 14.75
N LEU A 46 13.18 -7.25 15.90
CA LEU A 46 12.41 -8.47 16.18
C LEU A 46 11.24 -8.64 15.22
N GLN A 47 10.51 -7.59 14.91
CA GLN A 47 9.43 -7.61 13.94
C GLN A 47 9.95 -8.02 12.56
N ARG A 48 11.05 -7.42 12.09
CA ARG A 48 11.69 -7.75 10.82
C ARG A 48 12.23 -9.16 10.79
N PHE A 49 12.84 -9.61 11.88
CA PHE A 49 13.33 -10.97 12.02
C PHE A 49 12.18 -11.99 11.93
N LEU A 50 11.06 -11.74 12.61
CA LEU A 50 9.87 -12.60 12.55
C LEU A 50 9.27 -12.63 11.14
N LEU A 51 9.20 -11.51 10.43
CA LEU A 51 8.75 -11.48 9.04
C LEU A 51 9.68 -12.25 8.13
N ALA A 52 11.00 -12.07 8.27
CA ALA A 52 11.99 -12.83 7.50
C ALA A 52 11.92 -14.33 7.80
N TYR A 53 11.73 -14.71 9.07
CA TYR A 53 11.62 -16.11 9.48
C TYR A 53 10.35 -16.77 8.96
N THR A 54 9.21 -16.11 9.04
CA THR A 54 7.91 -16.64 8.57
C THR A 54 7.80 -16.76 7.06
N ASN A 55 8.66 -16.04 6.31
CA ASN A 55 8.71 -16.10 4.85
C ASN A 55 10.07 -16.64 4.35
N PHE A 56 10.79 -17.41 5.21
CA PHE A 56 12.17 -17.84 4.92
C PHE A 56 12.28 -18.68 3.66
N ASP A 57 11.30 -19.53 3.38
CA ASP A 57 11.28 -20.39 2.19
C ASP A 57 11.23 -19.57 0.89
N GLU A 58 10.68 -18.37 0.93
CA GLU A 58 10.66 -17.41 -0.18
C GLU A 58 12.00 -16.69 -0.39
N PHE A 59 12.89 -16.68 0.63
CA PHE A 59 14.19 -15.97 0.59
C PHE A 59 15.40 -16.90 0.46
N ALA A 60 15.22 -18.22 0.52
CA ALA A 60 16.29 -19.21 0.70
C ALA A 60 17.50 -19.08 -0.25
N PRO A 61 17.42 -18.54 -1.47
CA PRO A 61 18.57 -18.39 -2.36
C PRO A 61 19.50 -17.20 -2.07
N LEU A 62 19.12 -16.21 -1.27
CA LEU A 62 19.69 -14.84 -1.33
C LEU A 62 20.33 -14.38 -0.01
N LYS A 63 21.30 -15.13 0.55
CA LYS A 63 22.00 -14.73 1.79
C LYS A 63 22.58 -13.30 1.79
N LYS A 64 23.05 -12.82 0.64
CA LYS A 64 23.60 -11.44 0.52
C LYS A 64 22.50 -10.38 0.63
N GLU A 65 21.35 -10.65 0.03
CA GLU A 65 20.20 -9.74 0.08
C GLU A 65 19.56 -9.72 1.46
N LEU A 66 19.55 -10.85 2.17
CA LEU A 66 19.08 -10.92 3.55
C LEU A 66 19.90 -10.00 4.47
N LEU A 67 21.23 -10.01 4.33
CA LEU A 67 22.10 -9.08 5.08
C LEU A 67 21.83 -7.63 4.71
N ALA A 68 21.67 -7.33 3.41
CA ALA A 68 21.33 -5.99 2.92
C ALA A 68 19.99 -5.51 3.49
N MET A 69 18.98 -6.39 3.58
CA MET A 69 17.68 -6.13 4.19
C MET A 69 17.82 -5.67 5.65
N PHE A 70 18.58 -6.37 6.47
CA PHE A 70 18.80 -5.99 7.87
C PHE A 70 19.57 -4.67 8.00
N ILE A 71 20.59 -4.44 7.16
CA ILE A 71 21.35 -3.17 7.15
C ILE A 71 20.45 -2.00 6.74
N MET A 72 19.67 -2.14 5.67
CA MET A 72 18.74 -1.11 5.22
C MET A 72 17.66 -0.87 6.26
N GLY A 73 17.09 -1.95 6.82
CA GLY A 73 16.11 -1.86 7.90
C GLY A 73 16.63 -1.09 9.10
N PHE A 74 17.84 -1.38 9.58
CA PHE A 74 18.48 -0.63 10.64
C PHE A 74 18.61 0.88 10.31
N ARG A 75 19.01 1.23 9.08
CA ARG A 75 19.11 2.63 8.65
C ARG A 75 17.74 3.34 8.69
N LEU A 76 16.68 2.66 8.27
CA LEU A 76 15.31 3.20 8.28
C LEU A 76 14.73 3.26 9.71
N ASP A 77 15.06 2.30 10.58
CA ASP A 77 14.68 2.31 11.99
C ASP A 77 15.34 3.47 12.72
N MET A 78 16.63 3.70 12.48
CA MET A 78 17.35 4.81 13.04
C MET A 78 16.75 6.16 12.68
N ARG A 79 16.10 6.32 11.52
CA ARG A 79 15.37 7.58 11.19
C ARG A 79 14.25 7.87 12.19
N ALA A 80 13.43 6.88 12.51
CA ALA A 80 12.33 7.04 13.47
C ALA A 80 12.84 7.16 14.92
N VAL A 81 13.78 6.31 15.30
CA VAL A 81 14.34 6.22 16.65
C VAL A 81 15.15 7.48 17.01
N CYS A 82 15.99 7.99 16.12
CA CYS A 82 16.81 9.18 16.36
C CYS A 82 15.98 10.45 16.52
N VAL A 83 14.78 10.54 15.96
CA VAL A 83 13.85 11.65 16.23
C VAL A 83 13.46 11.66 17.72
N VAL A 84 13.15 10.50 18.30
CA VAL A 84 12.82 10.38 19.72
C VAL A 84 14.03 10.71 20.60
N ILE A 85 15.22 10.21 20.24
CA ILE A 85 16.45 10.52 20.94
C ILE A 85 16.73 12.03 20.91
N ALA A 86 16.60 12.67 19.75
CA ALA A 86 16.82 14.11 19.59
C ALA A 86 15.89 14.94 20.48
N LEU A 87 14.59 14.59 20.51
CA LEU A 87 13.61 15.31 21.34
C LEU A 87 13.88 15.14 22.85
N ILE A 88 14.28 13.95 23.30
CA ILE A 88 14.66 13.72 24.70
C ILE A 88 15.93 14.49 25.07
N ILE A 89 16.93 14.51 24.20
CA ILE A 89 18.14 15.31 24.38
C ILE A 89 17.81 16.81 24.44
N LEU A 90 16.94 17.29 23.56
CA LEU A 90 16.46 18.68 23.55
C LEU A 90 15.78 19.05 24.87
N LEU A 91 14.92 18.17 25.42
CA LEU A 91 14.30 18.38 26.73
C LEU A 91 15.38 18.44 27.84
N GLY A 92 16.41 17.63 27.74
CA GLY A 92 17.58 17.70 28.62
C GLY A 92 18.30 19.03 28.54
N TYR A 93 18.51 19.57 27.34
CA TYR A 93 19.12 20.91 27.16
C TYR A 93 18.22 22.03 27.71
N LEU A 94 16.89 21.94 27.50
CA LEU A 94 15.95 22.91 28.08
C LEU A 94 15.99 22.91 29.61
N ALA A 95 16.06 21.72 30.24
CA ALA A 95 16.23 21.59 31.68
C ALA A 95 17.58 22.17 32.16
N LEU A 96 18.65 21.95 31.42
CA LEU A 96 19.97 22.49 31.72
C LEU A 96 19.99 24.03 31.60
N PHE A 97 19.45 24.56 30.52
CA PHE A 97 19.41 26.00 30.25
C PHE A 97 18.56 26.75 31.29
N SER A 98 17.39 26.24 31.66
CA SER A 98 16.55 26.81 32.70
C SER A 98 17.28 26.88 34.05
N LYS A 99 18.05 25.84 34.38
CA LYS A 99 18.89 25.77 35.60
C LYS A 99 20.04 26.77 35.56
N MET A 100 20.65 26.95 34.39
CA MET A 100 21.72 27.92 34.19
C MET A 100 21.24 29.37 34.34
N LEU A 101 20.08 29.70 33.74
CA LEU A 101 19.45 31.03 33.87
C LEU A 101 19.11 31.34 35.33
N PHE A 102 18.50 30.37 36.04
CA PHE A 102 18.16 30.51 37.44
C PHE A 102 19.40 30.79 38.30
N LYS A 103 20.49 30.03 38.10
CA LYS A 103 21.76 30.23 38.82
C LYS A 103 22.42 31.57 38.47
N ALA A 104 22.37 32.00 37.20
CA ALA A 104 22.93 33.31 36.80
C ALA A 104 22.21 34.47 37.51
N ARG A 105 20.87 34.41 37.56
CA ARG A 105 20.04 35.46 38.19
C ARG A 105 20.25 35.50 39.70
N LEU A 106 20.32 34.34 40.38
CA LEU A 106 20.73 34.26 41.82
C LEU A 106 22.07 34.90 42.11
N LYS A 107 23.06 34.77 41.21
CA LYS A 107 24.37 35.42 41.38
C LYS A 107 24.28 36.93 41.20
N MET A 108 23.46 37.41 40.27
CA MET A 108 23.27 38.85 40.05
C MET A 108 22.57 39.52 41.24
N THR A 109 21.62 38.84 41.87
CA THR A 109 20.92 39.34 43.07
C THR A 109 21.74 39.30 44.37
N ALA A 110 22.73 38.36 44.44
CA ALA A 110 23.63 38.22 45.60
C ALA A 110 24.86 39.13 45.58
N GLY A 111 25.18 39.77 44.42
CA GLY A 111 26.38 40.60 44.24
C GLY A 111 26.19 42.11 44.55
N GLY A 112 24.99 42.61 44.83
CA GLY A 112 24.72 43.99 45.21
C GLY A 112 24.43 44.09 46.70
N GLY A 113 25.35 44.69 47.43
CA GLY A 113 25.26 44.82 48.90
C GLY A 113 23.99 45.50 49.36
N ALA A 114 23.37 44.94 50.36
CA ALA A 114 22.23 45.19 51.22
C ALA A 114 21.10 44.17 51.00
N PHE A 115 20.89 43.34 52.00
CA PHE A 115 19.75 42.40 52.05
C PHE A 115 18.44 43.22 52.18
N ASP A 116 17.79 43.46 51.05
CA ASP A 116 16.50 44.10 51.05
C ASP A 116 15.36 43.03 50.98
N LYS A 117 14.32 43.15 51.81
CA LYS A 117 13.18 42.22 51.88
C LYS A 117 12.49 42.05 50.52
N LYS A 118 12.59 43.04 49.63
CA LYS A 118 12.06 42.98 48.27
C LYS A 118 12.78 41.96 47.38
N ASN A 119 14.10 41.76 47.56
CA ASN A 119 14.89 40.77 46.86
C ASN A 119 14.61 39.32 47.29
N LEU A 120 14.10 39.09 48.50
CA LEU A 120 13.64 37.79 48.96
C LEU A 120 12.37 37.30 48.28
N SER A 121 11.38 38.16 48.07
CA SER A 121 10.10 37.80 47.41
C SER A 121 10.28 37.51 45.91
N GLU A 122 11.15 38.24 45.21
CA GLU A 122 11.50 37.96 43.80
C GLU A 122 12.27 36.63 43.63
N ASN A 123 13.17 36.36 44.54
CA ASN A 123 13.93 35.10 44.54
C ASN A 123 13.03 33.86 44.82
N ASP A 124 12.01 34.01 45.68
CA ASP A 124 11.04 32.94 45.94
C ASP A 124 10.12 32.73 44.74
N PHE A 125 9.72 33.78 44.03
CA PHE A 125 8.93 33.67 42.80
C PHE A 125 9.72 32.93 41.70
N LEU A 126 10.96 33.32 41.48
CA LEU A 126 11.87 32.68 40.50
C LEU A 126 12.17 31.22 40.84
N LEU A 127 12.38 30.92 42.12
CA LEU A 127 12.57 29.54 42.56
C LEU A 127 11.33 28.69 42.30
N ASN A 128 10.15 29.21 42.64
CA ASN A 128 8.90 28.51 42.40
C ASN A 128 8.65 28.32 40.90
N PHE A 129 8.92 29.29 40.04
CA PHE A 129 8.83 29.18 38.60
C PHE A 129 9.78 28.08 38.09
N TYR A 130 11.06 28.12 38.49
CA TYR A 130 12.04 27.11 38.08
C TYR A 130 11.60 25.68 38.53
N LEU A 131 11.16 25.52 39.77
CA LEU A 131 10.69 24.19 40.25
C LEU A 131 9.49 23.69 39.51
N LYS A 132 8.53 24.56 39.19
CA LYS A 132 7.37 24.21 38.36
C LYS A 132 7.78 23.80 36.95
N PHE A 133 8.70 24.55 36.34
CA PHE A 133 9.19 24.25 34.98
C PHE A 133 10.01 22.96 34.94
N ASP A 134 10.92 22.73 35.90
CA ASP A 134 11.70 21.47 35.99
C ASP A 134 10.75 20.26 36.20
N LYS A 135 9.72 20.41 37.03
CA LYS A 135 8.67 19.39 37.22
C LYS A 135 7.85 19.16 35.96
N PHE A 136 7.59 20.20 35.20
CA PHE A 136 6.89 20.09 33.90
C PHE A 136 7.74 19.32 32.91
N ILE A 137 9.03 19.70 32.71
CA ILE A 137 9.94 18.98 31.81
C ILE A 137 10.05 17.50 32.21
N TYR A 138 10.19 17.20 33.50
CA TYR A 138 10.25 15.83 33.97
C TYR A 138 8.99 15.03 33.61
N LYS A 139 7.79 15.56 33.92
CA LYS A 139 6.53 14.91 33.59
C LYS A 139 6.33 14.75 32.09
N PHE A 140 6.66 15.80 31.32
CA PHE A 140 6.53 15.78 29.87
C PHE A 140 7.50 14.75 29.25
N THR A 141 8.73 14.66 29.75
CA THR A 141 9.70 13.64 29.30
C THR A 141 9.17 12.23 29.57
N LEU A 142 8.59 11.97 30.77
CA LEU A 142 8.00 10.66 31.06
C LEU A 142 6.82 10.35 30.15
N PHE A 143 5.94 11.32 29.93
CA PHE A 143 4.80 11.17 29.01
C PHE A 143 5.29 10.86 27.59
N PHE A 144 6.23 11.66 27.07
CA PHE A 144 6.77 11.49 25.73
C PHE A 144 7.51 10.15 25.56
N ALA A 145 8.32 9.75 26.55
CA ALA A 145 9.01 8.46 26.55
C ALA A 145 8.02 7.29 26.53
N THR A 146 6.94 7.37 27.31
CA THR A 146 5.88 6.33 27.37
C THR A 146 5.13 6.25 26.06
N LEU A 147 4.71 7.40 25.53
CA LEU A 147 3.99 7.48 24.25
C LEU A 147 4.85 6.94 23.10
N SER A 148 6.13 7.35 23.01
CA SER A 148 7.03 6.86 21.96
C SER A 148 7.23 5.35 22.04
N SER A 149 7.39 4.81 23.26
CA SER A 149 7.53 3.36 23.46
C SER A 149 6.27 2.60 23.05
N PHE A 150 5.07 3.12 23.37
CA PHE A 150 3.81 2.57 22.92
C PHE A 150 3.71 2.55 21.38
N VAL A 151 4.06 3.67 20.73
CA VAL A 151 4.04 3.80 19.27
C VAL A 151 5.02 2.84 18.60
N PHE A 152 6.23 2.65 19.15
CA PHE A 152 7.18 1.68 18.60
C PHE A 152 6.63 0.25 18.64
N ALA A 153 6.09 -0.19 19.77
CA ALA A 153 5.53 -1.53 19.88
C ALA A 153 4.29 -1.69 19.01
N LEU A 154 3.36 -0.73 19.06
CA LEU A 154 2.11 -0.79 18.28
C LEU A 154 2.39 -0.82 16.78
N SER A 155 3.27 0.07 16.29
CA SER A 155 3.59 0.13 14.86
C SER A 155 4.31 -1.13 14.37
N ALA A 156 5.16 -1.75 15.21
CA ALA A 156 5.78 -3.03 14.89
C ALA A 156 4.75 -4.16 14.74
N PHE A 157 3.76 -4.26 15.65
CA PHE A 157 2.67 -5.23 15.53
C PHE A 157 1.77 -4.95 14.32
N VAL A 158 1.37 -3.69 14.12
CA VAL A 158 0.55 -3.30 12.96
C VAL A 158 1.24 -3.68 11.67
N ASN A 159 2.54 -3.36 11.51
CA ASN A 159 3.30 -3.71 10.32
C ASN A 159 3.42 -5.23 10.12
N PHE A 160 3.60 -5.99 11.21
CA PHE A 160 3.67 -7.45 11.13
C PHE A 160 2.38 -8.04 10.54
N TYR A 161 1.21 -7.64 11.05
CA TYR A 161 -0.08 -8.14 10.55
C TYR A 161 -0.44 -7.56 9.19
N TYR A 162 -0.13 -6.28 8.93
CA TYR A 162 -0.31 -5.65 7.63
C TYR A 162 0.45 -6.40 6.54
N PHE A 163 1.73 -6.67 6.78
CA PHE A 163 2.55 -7.44 5.84
C PHE A 163 2.00 -8.86 5.61
N ARG A 164 1.58 -9.55 6.67
CA ARG A 164 0.98 -10.89 6.53
C ARG A 164 -0.30 -10.90 5.70
N THR A 165 -1.03 -9.80 5.68
CA THR A 165 -2.28 -9.66 4.92
C THR A 165 -2.03 -9.25 3.48
N TYR A 166 -1.20 -8.22 3.28
CA TYR A 166 -1.03 -7.58 1.98
C TYR A 166 0.27 -7.95 1.27
N HIS A 167 1.25 -8.58 1.94
CA HIS A 167 2.61 -8.87 1.44
C HIS A 167 3.36 -7.63 0.95
N THR A 168 3.03 -6.47 1.47
CA THR A 168 3.67 -5.19 1.18
C THR A 168 3.96 -4.42 2.47
N LYS A 169 4.85 -3.42 2.40
CA LYS A 169 4.99 -2.42 3.45
C LYS A 169 3.68 -1.67 3.65
N ILE A 170 3.53 -0.98 4.77
CA ILE A 170 2.41 -0.05 4.94
C ILE A 170 2.41 0.95 3.77
N ASP A 171 1.32 0.99 3.04
CA ASP A 171 1.10 1.82 1.87
C ASP A 171 -0.24 2.56 1.96
N ILE A 172 -0.69 3.11 0.84
CA ILE A 172 -1.89 3.95 0.79
C ILE A 172 -3.17 3.21 1.22
N PHE A 173 -3.23 1.88 1.11
CA PHE A 173 -4.39 1.09 1.53
C PHE A 173 -4.68 1.18 3.04
N ILE A 174 -3.71 1.63 3.86
CA ILE A 174 -3.96 1.85 5.29
C ILE A 174 -5.03 2.94 5.51
N PHE A 175 -5.19 3.88 4.58
CA PHE A 175 -6.20 4.93 4.63
C PHE A 175 -7.60 4.43 4.27
N GLY A 176 -7.76 3.21 3.75
CA GLY A 176 -9.04 2.55 3.60
C GLY A 176 -9.86 2.54 4.88
N LEU A 177 -9.22 2.52 6.05
CA LEU A 177 -9.91 2.67 7.35
C LEU A 177 -10.72 3.98 7.43
N LYS A 178 -10.31 5.04 6.74
CA LYS A 178 -11.00 6.34 6.69
C LYS A 178 -11.93 6.44 5.48
N ASP A 179 -11.49 5.92 4.33
CA ASP A 179 -12.12 6.16 3.03
C ASP A 179 -13.20 5.12 2.70
N ASP A 180 -13.17 3.98 3.41
CA ASP A 180 -14.12 2.88 3.29
C ASP A 180 -15.16 2.86 4.43
N ASP A 181 -16.04 1.86 4.44
CA ASP A 181 -16.92 1.61 5.60
C ASP A 181 -16.08 1.28 6.85
N THR A 182 -15.78 2.32 7.63
CA THR A 182 -14.98 2.21 8.86
C THR A 182 -15.54 1.16 9.82
N ALA A 183 -16.88 1.02 9.92
CA ALA A 183 -17.50 0.06 10.83
C ALA A 183 -17.26 -1.38 10.35
N ALA A 184 -17.35 -1.63 9.05
CA ALA A 184 -17.07 -2.93 8.44
C ALA A 184 -15.58 -3.30 8.65
N ILE A 185 -14.66 -2.38 8.38
CA ILE A 185 -13.22 -2.61 8.55
C ILE A 185 -12.85 -2.87 10.01
N LEU A 186 -13.39 -2.09 10.95
CA LEU A 186 -13.14 -2.32 12.38
C LEU A 186 -13.68 -3.68 12.84
N LYS A 187 -14.82 -4.13 12.29
CA LYS A 187 -15.38 -5.46 12.58
C LYS A 187 -14.45 -6.56 12.06
N ILE A 188 -13.92 -6.42 10.84
CA ILE A 188 -12.95 -7.36 10.26
C ILE A 188 -11.67 -7.37 11.09
N MET A 189 -11.14 -6.19 11.42
CA MET A 189 -9.94 -6.09 12.26
C MET A 189 -10.12 -6.82 13.58
N TRP A 190 -11.29 -6.68 14.21
CA TRP A 190 -11.60 -7.35 15.47
C TRP A 190 -11.72 -8.87 15.33
N GLN A 191 -12.24 -9.36 14.20
CA GLN A 191 -12.44 -10.79 13.96
C GLN A 191 -11.16 -11.50 13.51
N ASP A 192 -10.33 -10.85 12.69
CA ASP A 192 -9.20 -11.50 12.04
C ASP A 192 -7.85 -11.25 12.73
N TYR A 193 -7.76 -10.21 13.57
CA TYR A 193 -6.52 -9.86 14.25
C TYR A 193 -6.68 -9.88 15.78
N PRO A 194 -5.63 -10.25 16.53
CA PRO A 194 -5.68 -10.28 17.99
C PRO A 194 -5.51 -8.87 18.59
N VAL A 195 -6.45 -7.95 18.25
CA VAL A 195 -6.37 -6.51 18.59
C VAL A 195 -6.13 -6.28 20.08
N LEU A 196 -6.86 -7.00 20.95
CA LEU A 196 -6.68 -6.88 22.40
C LEU A 196 -5.28 -7.26 22.87
N ILE A 197 -4.72 -8.35 22.31
CA ILE A 197 -3.37 -8.82 22.66
C ILE A 197 -2.34 -7.77 22.22
N ILE A 198 -2.49 -7.21 21.03
CA ILE A 198 -1.62 -6.16 20.49
C ILE A 198 -1.63 -4.93 21.39
N LEU A 199 -2.81 -4.45 21.76
CA LEU A 199 -2.96 -3.29 22.64
C LEU A 199 -2.40 -3.54 24.04
N LEU A 200 -2.69 -4.71 24.63
CA LEU A 200 -2.16 -5.10 25.95
C LEU A 200 -0.62 -5.21 25.90
N ALA A 201 -0.06 -5.90 24.93
CA ALA A 201 1.39 -6.05 24.79
C ALA A 201 2.08 -4.69 24.59
N SER A 202 1.54 -3.82 23.74
CA SER A 202 2.08 -2.46 23.52
C SER A 202 1.99 -1.59 24.79
N THR A 203 0.88 -1.71 25.53
CA THR A 203 0.69 -1.01 26.81
C THR A 203 1.64 -1.53 27.89
N CYS A 204 1.81 -2.85 28.01
CA CYS A 204 2.78 -3.46 28.93
C CYS A 204 4.20 -3.01 28.62
N PHE A 205 4.59 -3.01 27.35
CA PHE A 205 5.90 -2.54 26.93
C PHE A 205 6.10 -1.06 27.30
N ALA A 206 5.14 -0.20 27.00
CA ALA A 206 5.19 1.22 27.35
C ALA A 206 5.25 1.43 28.88
N TRP A 207 4.53 0.62 29.65
CA TRP A 207 4.57 0.66 31.12
C TRP A 207 5.96 0.27 31.66
N LEU A 208 6.57 -0.79 31.12
CA LEU A 208 7.94 -1.18 31.48
C LEU A 208 8.93 -0.06 31.16
N CYS A 209 8.82 0.56 29.98
CA CYS A 209 9.64 1.71 29.58
C CYS A 209 9.41 2.92 30.50
N LEU A 210 8.18 3.16 30.96
CA LEU A 210 7.88 4.20 31.95
C LEU A 210 8.58 3.94 33.28
N GLN A 211 8.55 2.69 33.78
CA GLN A 211 9.26 2.36 35.04
C GLN A 211 10.78 2.52 34.90
N LEU A 212 11.32 2.11 33.76
CA LEU A 212 12.75 2.30 33.45
C LEU A 212 13.10 3.78 33.32
N SER A 213 12.28 4.57 32.63
CA SER A 213 12.46 6.02 32.49
C SER A 213 12.44 6.72 33.85
N LYS A 214 11.50 6.34 34.74
CA LYS A 214 11.47 6.83 36.12
C LYS A 214 12.76 6.49 36.88
N ARG A 215 13.26 5.26 36.76
CA ARG A 215 14.51 4.85 37.43
C ARG A 215 15.70 5.67 36.92
N ILE A 216 15.84 5.84 35.60
CA ILE A 216 16.95 6.63 34.99
C ILE A 216 16.86 8.10 35.41
N LEU A 217 15.68 8.70 35.39
CA LEU A 217 15.52 10.11 35.76
C LEU A 217 15.53 10.35 37.29
N ASN A 218 15.00 9.40 38.10
CA ASN A 218 14.97 9.53 39.56
C ASN A 218 16.31 9.26 40.26
N SER A 219 17.26 8.59 39.61
CA SER A 219 18.64 8.55 40.11
C SER A 219 19.18 9.97 40.36
N ARG A 220 18.61 10.97 39.68
CA ARG A 220 18.79 12.42 39.87
C ARG A 220 18.19 12.97 41.18
N PHE A 221 17.07 12.39 41.68
CA PHE A 221 16.37 12.91 42.88
C PHE A 221 17.01 12.45 44.17
N MET A 222 17.57 11.24 44.18
CA MET A 222 18.24 10.68 45.37
C MET A 222 19.59 11.34 45.64
N GLU A 223 20.32 11.79 44.61
CA GLU A 223 21.56 12.56 44.80
C GLU A 223 21.31 13.95 45.37
N LYS A 224 20.16 14.59 45.10
CA LYS A 224 19.81 15.89 45.68
C LYS A 224 19.63 15.81 47.21
N ASN A 225 19.06 14.72 47.72
CA ASN A 225 18.86 14.51 49.14
C ASN A 225 20.18 14.12 49.85
N SER A 226 21.08 13.41 49.17
CA SER A 226 22.40 13.08 49.70
C SER A 226 23.33 14.29 49.73
N ALA A 227 23.20 15.25 48.78
CA ALA A 227 23.99 16.47 48.74
C ALA A 227 23.61 17.46 49.87
N GLN A 228 22.30 17.56 50.25
CA GLN A 228 21.89 18.34 51.44
C GLN A 228 22.41 17.75 52.75
N PHE A 229 22.60 16.43 52.83
CA PHE A 229 23.14 15.76 54.01
C PHE A 229 24.66 15.87 54.09
N LYS A 230 25.37 16.01 52.96
CA LYS A 230 26.85 16.16 52.91
C LYS A 230 27.36 17.58 53.13
N LEU A 231 26.51 18.59 53.17
CA LEU A 231 26.89 19.95 53.53
C LEU A 231 27.28 20.13 55.04
N LYS A 232 27.08 19.08 55.85
CA LYS A 232 27.47 19.08 57.28
C LYS A 232 28.77 18.36 57.60
N SER A 233 29.46 17.72 56.66
CA SER A 233 30.76 17.07 56.95
C SER A 233 31.61 16.92 55.71
N SER A 234 32.42 17.90 55.38
CA SER A 234 33.53 17.69 54.45
C SER A 234 34.80 18.37 54.90
N LYS A 235 35.70 17.56 55.47
CA LYS A 235 37.13 17.86 55.41
C LYS A 235 37.57 17.77 53.94
N PRO A 236 38.45 18.69 53.46
CA PRO A 236 38.89 18.65 52.06
C PRO A 236 39.73 17.39 51.81
N ARG A 237 39.26 16.53 50.91
CA ARG A 237 40.09 15.46 50.33
C ARG A 237 41.08 16.09 49.37
N ALA A 238 42.36 16.09 49.79
CA ALA A 238 43.51 16.38 48.95
C ALA A 238 43.65 15.30 47.85
N ASN A 239 44.07 15.76 46.66
CA ASN A 239 44.54 14.97 45.51
C ASN A 239 43.48 14.19 44.71
N GLN A 240 42.80 14.90 43.84
CA GLN A 240 42.51 14.38 42.50
C GLN A 240 43.16 15.34 41.49
N ALA A 241 44.16 14.85 40.76
CA ALA A 241 44.71 15.52 39.59
C ALA A 241 43.55 15.65 38.54
N LYS A 242 42.91 16.82 38.49
CA LYS A 242 41.88 17.14 37.53
C LYS A 242 42.52 17.29 36.16
N THR A 243 42.38 16.31 35.30
CA THR A 243 42.80 16.38 33.91
C THR A 243 42.14 17.59 33.25
N LYS A 244 42.91 18.57 32.79
CA LYS A 244 42.47 19.79 32.09
C LYS A 244 41.68 19.47 30.81
N PHE A 245 41.71 18.20 30.35
CA PHE A 245 41.06 17.70 29.14
C PHE A 245 39.59 17.24 29.32
N ALA A 246 39.10 17.03 30.55
CA ALA A 246 37.75 16.52 30.78
C ALA A 246 36.61 17.37 30.18
N PRO A 247 36.61 18.72 30.25
CA PRO A 247 35.55 19.53 29.65
C PRO A 247 35.62 19.51 28.12
N LEU A 248 36.80 19.51 27.51
CA LEU A 248 36.98 19.42 26.07
C LEU A 248 36.48 18.06 25.53
N LEU A 249 36.88 16.97 26.19
CA LEU A 249 36.41 15.63 25.84
C LEU A 249 34.87 15.52 25.91
N SER A 250 34.28 16.08 26.97
CA SER A 250 32.81 16.10 27.11
C SER A 250 32.14 16.91 26.03
N PHE A 251 32.69 18.05 25.63
CA PHE A 251 32.16 18.86 24.51
C PHE A 251 32.24 18.09 23.19
N VAL A 252 33.37 17.47 22.89
CA VAL A 252 33.57 16.66 21.68
C VAL A 252 32.59 15.49 21.65
N LEU A 253 32.42 14.76 22.76
CA LEU A 253 31.47 13.65 22.85
C LEU A 253 30.01 14.10 22.61
N ASN A 254 29.60 15.25 23.15
CA ASN A 254 28.25 15.78 22.90
C ASN A 254 28.06 16.21 21.43
N LEU A 255 29.07 16.87 20.85
CA LEU A 255 29.01 17.26 19.43
C LEU A 255 28.95 16.01 18.53
N THR A 256 29.75 15.00 18.83
CA THR A 256 29.71 13.70 18.11
C THR A 256 28.32 13.03 18.24
N LEU A 257 27.72 13.01 19.44
CA LEU A 257 26.40 12.45 19.66
C LEU A 257 25.33 13.19 18.84
N ILE A 258 25.36 14.53 18.85
CA ILE A 258 24.43 15.34 18.04
C ILE A 258 24.60 15.04 16.55
N ALA A 259 25.85 14.94 16.07
CA ALA A 259 26.15 14.61 14.68
C ALA A 259 25.66 13.20 14.32
N LEU A 260 25.85 12.20 15.18
CA LEU A 260 25.36 10.83 14.98
C LEU A 260 23.83 10.76 14.96
N VAL A 261 23.16 11.49 15.87
CA VAL A 261 21.69 11.57 15.88
C VAL A 261 21.17 12.24 14.60
N PHE A 262 21.84 13.30 14.15
CA PHE A 262 21.48 13.97 12.89
C PHE A 262 21.64 13.04 11.67
N ILE A 263 22.76 12.30 11.59
CA ILE A 263 22.99 11.27 10.55
C ILE A 263 21.91 10.19 10.64
N GLY A 264 21.57 9.74 11.85
CA GLY A 264 20.50 8.76 12.06
C GLY A 264 19.15 9.25 11.54
N ILE A 265 18.74 10.49 11.82
CA ILE A 265 17.50 11.09 11.30
C ILE A 265 17.51 11.15 9.76
N ARG A 266 18.64 11.45 9.15
CA ARG A 266 18.79 11.44 7.69
C ARG A 266 18.76 10.02 7.10
N GLY A 267 19.21 9.01 7.86
CA GLY A 267 19.42 7.64 7.38
C GLY A 267 20.53 7.51 6.33
N SER A 268 21.27 8.59 6.05
CA SER A 268 22.26 8.69 4.99
C SER A 268 23.36 9.69 5.34
N VAL A 269 24.59 9.39 4.91
CA VAL A 269 25.73 10.31 4.92
C VAL A 269 25.92 11.01 3.55
N SER A 270 25.12 10.68 2.55
CA SER A 270 25.13 11.29 1.22
C SER A 270 24.56 12.72 1.23
N ALA A 271 24.61 13.41 0.08
CA ALA A 271 24.08 14.76 -0.05
C ALA A 271 22.56 14.85 0.29
N PHE A 272 21.80 13.77 0.04
CA PHE A 272 20.37 13.70 0.29
C PHE A 272 20.01 12.75 1.45
N PRO A 273 18.90 13.00 2.19
CA PRO A 273 18.34 12.01 3.10
C PRO A 273 17.92 10.74 2.35
N LEU A 274 17.91 9.61 3.04
CA LEU A 274 17.44 8.35 2.46
C LEU A 274 16.00 8.49 1.96
N ARG A 275 15.77 8.29 0.66
CA ARG A 275 14.48 8.40 -0.02
C ARG A 275 13.83 7.03 -0.18
N GLU A 276 12.57 7.03 -0.60
CA GLU A 276 11.83 5.81 -0.85
C GLU A 276 12.41 4.99 -2.02
N ASP A 277 12.84 5.65 -3.07
CA ASP A 277 13.50 5.03 -4.23
C ASP A 277 14.85 4.37 -3.91
N GLU A 278 15.58 4.91 -2.92
CA GLU A 278 16.89 4.36 -2.50
C GLU A 278 16.81 3.13 -1.59
N HIS A 279 15.62 2.73 -1.12
CA HIS A 279 15.48 1.55 -0.25
C HIS A 279 15.34 0.23 -1.02
N HIS A 280 15.26 0.27 -2.33
CA HIS A 280 15.18 -0.91 -3.19
C HIS A 280 16.57 -1.56 -3.34
N ILE A 281 16.84 -2.53 -2.46
CA ILE A 281 18.15 -3.19 -2.30
C ILE A 281 18.24 -4.56 -2.96
N ALA A 282 17.08 -5.11 -3.37
CA ALA A 282 16.98 -6.43 -3.95
C ALA A 282 15.96 -6.43 -5.09
N ALA A 283 16.14 -7.35 -6.04
CA ALA A 283 15.16 -7.63 -7.09
C ALA A 283 13.86 -8.23 -6.51
N ASN A 284 13.97 -8.98 -5.39
CA ASN A 284 12.81 -9.50 -4.69
C ASN A 284 12.10 -8.38 -3.91
N ALA A 285 10.86 -8.06 -4.32
CA ALA A 285 10.05 -7.01 -3.70
C ALA A 285 9.78 -7.25 -2.20
N LEU A 286 9.60 -8.51 -1.79
CA LEU A 286 9.36 -8.85 -0.38
C LEU A 286 10.52 -8.41 0.52
N ILE A 287 11.76 -8.59 0.07
CA ILE A 287 12.96 -8.14 0.80
C ILE A 287 12.92 -6.62 1.01
N ASN A 288 12.56 -5.87 -0.03
CA ASN A 288 12.43 -4.41 0.04
C ASN A 288 11.31 -4.00 1.01
N HIS A 289 10.15 -4.66 0.94
CA HIS A 289 9.03 -4.38 1.83
C HIS A 289 9.35 -4.69 3.30
N ILE A 290 9.98 -5.83 3.60
CA ILE A 290 10.36 -6.23 4.96
C ILE A 290 11.45 -5.30 5.53
N SER A 291 12.33 -4.75 4.69
CA SER A 291 13.37 -3.82 5.11
C SER A 291 12.80 -2.50 5.65
N THR A 292 11.56 -2.16 5.32
CA THR A 292 10.99 -0.84 5.60
C THR A 292 10.53 -0.71 7.06
N ASN A 293 10.83 0.43 7.67
CA ASN A 293 10.32 0.77 9.00
C ASN A 293 8.84 1.19 8.92
N PRO A 294 7.94 0.74 9.82
CA PRO A 294 6.50 1.03 9.75
C PRO A 294 6.16 2.52 9.84
N ILE A 295 6.86 3.30 10.67
CA ILE A 295 6.61 4.75 10.80
C ILE A 295 7.05 5.48 9.54
N ILE A 296 8.18 5.09 8.95
CA ILE A 296 8.68 5.67 7.71
C ILE A 296 7.77 5.28 6.54
N ALA A 297 7.34 4.00 6.45
CA ALA A 297 6.37 3.55 5.47
C ALA A 297 5.05 4.33 5.56
N PHE A 298 4.51 4.50 6.77
CA PHE A 298 3.32 5.32 6.99
C PHE A 298 3.50 6.78 6.57
N SER A 299 4.70 7.36 6.83
CA SER A 299 5.01 8.73 6.39
C SER A 299 5.00 8.86 4.86
N TRP A 300 5.57 7.89 4.15
CA TRP A 300 5.52 7.83 2.68
C TRP A 300 4.11 7.64 2.17
N ALA A 301 3.38 6.68 2.73
CA ALA A 301 1.97 6.44 2.40
C ALA A 301 1.11 7.70 2.58
N LEU A 302 1.33 8.46 3.66
CA LEU A 302 0.63 9.73 3.92
C LEU A 302 1.00 10.82 2.90
N SER A 303 2.25 10.87 2.45
CA SER A 303 2.66 11.75 1.34
C SER A 303 1.92 11.41 0.06
N HIS A 304 1.96 10.13 -0.33
CA HIS A 304 1.29 9.66 -1.53
C HIS A 304 -0.23 9.88 -1.47
N TYR A 305 -0.85 9.64 -0.31
CA TYR A 305 -2.27 9.89 -0.10
C TYR A 305 -2.64 11.36 -0.28
N LYS A 306 -1.81 12.29 0.21
CA LYS A 306 -2.01 13.74 0.03
C LYS A 306 -1.75 14.20 -1.40
N GLU A 307 -0.79 13.59 -2.08
CA GLU A 307 -0.46 13.91 -3.47
C GLU A 307 -1.56 13.46 -4.43
N GLN A 308 -2.25 12.36 -4.15
CA GLN A 308 -3.39 11.88 -4.96
C GLN A 308 -4.56 12.88 -5.00
N ASP A 309 -4.72 13.72 -4.01
CA ASP A 309 -5.77 14.75 -3.97
C ASP A 309 -5.34 16.11 -4.60
N SER A 310 -4.10 16.20 -5.09
CA SER A 310 -3.60 17.45 -5.70
C SER A 310 -3.56 17.35 -7.22
N PHE A 311 -4.47 18.04 -7.90
CA PHE A 311 -4.41 18.19 -9.35
C PHE A 311 -3.62 19.45 -9.71
N GLN A 312 -2.62 19.29 -10.58
CA GLN A 312 -1.75 20.38 -11.01
C GLN A 312 -2.04 20.79 -12.46
N ALA A 313 -1.87 22.08 -12.75
CA ALA A 313 -1.97 22.56 -14.12
C ALA A 313 -0.98 21.82 -15.03
N VAL A 314 -1.46 21.35 -16.18
CA VAL A 314 -0.67 20.59 -17.11
C VAL A 314 0.14 21.50 -18.01
N ASN A 315 1.44 21.29 -18.09
CA ASN A 315 2.26 21.86 -19.14
C ASN A 315 1.96 21.12 -20.46
N LEU A 316 1.26 21.78 -21.38
CA LEU A 316 0.82 21.17 -22.63
C LEU A 316 2.00 20.77 -23.54
N ASP A 317 3.08 21.56 -23.60
CA ASP A 317 4.26 21.23 -24.42
C ASP A 317 4.92 19.94 -23.94
N GLU A 318 5.01 19.75 -22.62
CA GLU A 318 5.55 18.54 -22.01
C GLU A 318 4.61 17.34 -22.24
N PHE A 319 3.31 17.52 -22.08
CA PHE A 319 2.31 16.49 -22.31
C PHE A 319 2.33 16.00 -23.75
N GLU A 320 2.36 16.93 -24.72
CA GLU A 320 2.48 16.58 -26.13
C GLU A 320 3.83 15.92 -26.48
N ALA A 321 4.93 16.38 -25.86
CA ALA A 321 6.25 15.77 -26.06
C ALA A 321 6.26 14.30 -25.61
N LEU A 322 5.69 14.00 -24.44
CA LEU A 322 5.57 12.64 -23.92
C LEU A 322 4.67 11.77 -24.81
N GLN A 323 3.58 12.31 -25.33
CA GLN A 323 2.71 11.57 -26.26
C GLN A 323 3.42 11.24 -27.58
N ARG A 324 4.25 12.15 -28.11
CA ARG A 324 5.06 11.90 -29.31
C ARG A 324 6.15 10.85 -29.07
N GLU A 325 6.70 10.82 -27.87
CA GLU A 325 7.78 9.89 -27.51
C GLU A 325 7.26 8.48 -27.19
N LEU A 326 6.16 8.37 -26.48
CA LEU A 326 5.61 7.09 -26.03
C LEU A 326 4.52 6.60 -26.98
N PHE A 327 3.35 7.21 -26.91
CA PHE A 327 2.17 6.93 -27.74
C PHE A 327 1.10 8.02 -27.53
N PRO A 328 0.22 8.26 -28.51
CA PRO A 328 -0.90 9.17 -28.35
C PRO A 328 -1.88 8.63 -27.30
N VAL A 329 -2.27 9.47 -26.35
CA VAL A 329 -3.23 9.15 -25.31
C VAL A 329 -4.67 9.22 -25.87
N PHE A 330 -4.99 10.27 -26.62
CA PHE A 330 -6.26 10.47 -27.29
C PHE A 330 -6.21 9.90 -28.70
N GLN A 331 -7.13 9.04 -29.03
CA GLN A 331 -7.17 8.36 -30.31
C GLN A 331 -8.56 8.41 -30.93
N HIS A 332 -8.61 8.35 -32.25
CA HIS A 332 -9.81 8.28 -33.05
C HIS A 332 -9.79 7.03 -33.93
N ASN A 333 -10.89 6.26 -33.92
CA ASN A 333 -11.09 5.16 -34.86
C ASN A 333 -12.16 5.51 -35.86
N SER A 334 -11.83 5.47 -37.14
CA SER A 334 -12.76 5.75 -38.25
C SER A 334 -13.27 4.51 -38.98
N GLN A 335 -12.89 3.30 -38.52
CA GLN A 335 -13.35 2.04 -39.16
C GLN A 335 -14.84 1.81 -38.96
N LYS A 336 -15.52 1.37 -40.04
CA LYS A 336 -16.93 1.00 -40.03
C LYS A 336 -17.05 -0.49 -40.35
N SER A 337 -16.73 -1.35 -39.40
CA SER A 337 -16.71 -2.80 -39.58
C SER A 337 -17.93 -3.52 -38.96
N ILE A 338 -18.68 -2.82 -38.09
CA ILE A 338 -19.76 -3.39 -37.31
C ILE A 338 -21.10 -3.08 -37.98
N SER A 339 -21.78 -4.10 -38.52
CA SER A 339 -23.08 -3.95 -39.18
C SER A 339 -24.22 -3.73 -38.22
N LYS A 340 -24.17 -4.31 -37.00
CA LYS A 340 -25.14 -4.16 -35.93
C LYS A 340 -24.41 -4.11 -34.62
N SER A 341 -24.62 -3.06 -33.83
CA SER A 341 -23.99 -2.89 -32.53
C SER A 341 -24.40 -4.00 -31.55
N PRO A 342 -23.50 -4.77 -30.96
CA PRO A 342 -23.82 -5.78 -29.97
C PRO A 342 -24.13 -5.15 -28.61
N ASN A 343 -24.81 -5.91 -27.73
CA ASN A 343 -24.68 -5.62 -26.28
C ASN A 343 -23.27 -5.97 -25.81
N VAL A 344 -22.78 -5.27 -24.78
CA VAL A 344 -21.47 -5.50 -24.21
C VAL A 344 -21.60 -5.60 -22.70
N VAL A 345 -21.13 -6.72 -22.14
CA VAL A 345 -21.07 -6.94 -20.69
C VAL A 345 -19.62 -7.04 -20.27
N VAL A 346 -19.19 -6.23 -19.34
CA VAL A 346 -17.83 -6.27 -18.77
C VAL A 346 -17.92 -6.57 -17.28
N VAL A 347 -17.36 -7.71 -16.88
CA VAL A 347 -17.36 -8.17 -15.49
C VAL A 347 -15.96 -8.01 -14.90
N LEU A 348 -15.84 -7.22 -13.85
CA LEU A 348 -14.65 -7.19 -12.99
C LEU A 348 -14.91 -8.11 -11.80
N MET A 349 -14.27 -9.28 -11.82
CA MET A 349 -14.51 -10.36 -10.86
C MET A 349 -13.57 -10.24 -9.66
N GLU A 350 -14.16 -10.18 -8.48
CA GLU A 350 -13.43 -10.13 -7.20
C GLU A 350 -12.46 -11.31 -7.08
N SER A 351 -11.18 -11.00 -6.89
CA SER A 351 -10.09 -11.96 -6.58
C SER A 351 -9.96 -13.12 -7.59
N LEU A 352 -10.40 -12.97 -8.84
CA LEU A 352 -10.19 -13.98 -9.90
C LEU A 352 -8.72 -13.95 -10.36
N GLY A 353 -7.81 -14.38 -9.50
CA GLY A 353 -6.38 -14.39 -9.76
C GLY A 353 -5.89 -15.63 -10.48
N THR A 354 -4.96 -15.46 -11.42
CA THR A 354 -4.28 -16.59 -12.10
C THR A 354 -3.50 -17.45 -11.10
N ASN A 355 -3.06 -16.85 -9.97
CA ASN A 355 -2.42 -17.61 -8.89
C ASN A 355 -3.32 -18.70 -8.32
N MET A 356 -4.59 -18.44 -8.06
CA MET A 356 -5.55 -19.44 -7.60
C MET A 356 -5.87 -20.45 -8.71
N LEU A 357 -6.07 -19.98 -9.93
CA LEU A 357 -6.31 -20.83 -11.10
C LEU A 357 -5.13 -21.77 -11.41
N SER A 358 -3.90 -21.45 -11.01
CA SER A 358 -2.74 -22.33 -11.17
C SER A 358 -2.85 -23.62 -10.34
N LEU A 359 -3.72 -23.63 -9.31
CA LEU A 359 -4.01 -24.80 -8.48
C LEU A 359 -5.15 -25.67 -9.04
N ASP A 360 -5.83 -25.19 -10.08
CA ASP A 360 -7.01 -25.85 -10.64
C ASP A 360 -6.71 -27.23 -11.21
N ASN A 361 -7.60 -28.17 -10.94
CA ASN A 361 -7.57 -29.51 -11.51
C ASN A 361 -8.99 -30.08 -11.59
N ALA A 362 -9.46 -30.34 -12.81
CA ALA A 362 -10.84 -30.80 -13.07
C ALA A 362 -11.24 -32.08 -12.32
N LEU A 363 -10.27 -32.93 -11.93
CA LEU A 363 -10.56 -34.24 -11.32
C LEU A 363 -10.71 -34.18 -9.81
N ASN A 364 -9.90 -33.31 -9.13
CA ASN A 364 -9.80 -33.33 -7.69
C ASN A 364 -9.68 -31.95 -7.02
N PHE A 365 -9.68 -30.89 -7.83
CA PHE A 365 -9.62 -29.50 -7.34
C PHE A 365 -10.27 -28.54 -8.33
N ASP A 366 -11.52 -28.79 -8.68
CA ASP A 366 -12.25 -28.06 -9.71
C ASP A 366 -12.65 -26.64 -9.24
N LEU A 367 -11.86 -25.66 -9.61
CA LEU A 367 -12.08 -24.27 -9.31
C LEU A 367 -12.90 -23.51 -10.38
N LEU A 368 -12.98 -24.06 -11.59
CA LEU A 368 -13.66 -23.44 -12.71
C LEU A 368 -15.14 -23.83 -12.83
N MET A 369 -15.51 -25.03 -12.40
CA MET A 369 -16.90 -25.50 -12.39
C MET A 369 -17.65 -25.25 -13.72
N GLY A 370 -18.80 -24.59 -13.68
CA GLY A 370 -19.60 -24.22 -14.87
C GLY A 370 -18.85 -23.32 -15.88
N PHE A 371 -17.85 -22.58 -15.43
CA PHE A 371 -17.02 -21.78 -16.33
C PHE A 371 -16.01 -22.60 -17.13
N ARG A 372 -15.68 -23.84 -16.71
CA ARG A 372 -14.61 -24.69 -17.27
C ARG A 372 -14.72 -24.85 -18.77
N ALA A 373 -15.89 -25.22 -19.29
CA ALA A 373 -16.04 -25.50 -20.71
C ALA A 373 -15.69 -24.30 -21.59
N HIS A 374 -16.11 -23.11 -21.18
CA HIS A 374 -15.86 -21.85 -21.87
C HIS A 374 -14.39 -21.42 -21.76
N PHE A 375 -13.82 -21.57 -20.55
CA PHE A 375 -12.43 -21.20 -20.26
C PHE A 375 -11.44 -22.08 -21.03
N GLU A 376 -11.62 -23.39 -21.04
CA GLU A 376 -10.73 -24.31 -21.78
C GLU A 376 -10.89 -24.15 -23.30
N ALA A 377 -12.10 -23.92 -23.80
CA ALA A 377 -12.31 -23.64 -25.22
C ALA A 377 -11.60 -22.35 -25.67
N GLY A 378 -11.50 -21.38 -24.79
CA GLY A 378 -10.85 -20.09 -25.06
C GLY A 378 -9.32 -20.09 -24.98
N LYS A 379 -8.69 -21.11 -24.37
CA LYS A 379 -7.22 -21.17 -24.20
C LYS A 379 -6.46 -21.61 -25.44
N VAL A 380 -7.13 -22.21 -26.40
CA VAL A 380 -6.50 -22.80 -27.59
C VAL A 380 -7.01 -22.17 -28.87
N VAL A 381 -6.12 -22.02 -29.84
CA VAL A 381 -6.52 -21.64 -31.20
C VAL A 381 -7.26 -22.83 -31.83
N GLN A 382 -8.54 -22.64 -32.13
CA GLN A 382 -9.34 -23.70 -32.75
C GLN A 382 -9.03 -23.79 -34.26
N ASN A 383 -8.41 -24.87 -34.70
CA ASN A 383 -8.17 -25.18 -36.10
C ASN A 383 -9.42 -25.79 -36.78
N SER A 384 -10.62 -25.43 -36.39
CA SER A 384 -11.84 -26.01 -36.91
C SER A 384 -12.51 -25.10 -37.98
N SER A 385 -13.29 -25.71 -38.84
CA SER A 385 -14.14 -24.99 -39.79
C SER A 385 -15.25 -24.14 -39.13
N LYS A 386 -15.35 -24.18 -37.80
CA LYS A 386 -16.30 -23.36 -37.03
C LYS A 386 -15.58 -22.14 -36.43
N PRO A 387 -16.23 -20.96 -36.47
CA PRO A 387 -15.67 -19.77 -35.85
C PRO A 387 -15.44 -19.99 -34.34
N GLN A 388 -14.27 -19.58 -33.83
CA GLN A 388 -14.01 -19.53 -32.40
C GLN A 388 -14.78 -18.35 -31.77
N ASN A 389 -15.43 -18.60 -30.65
CA ASN A 389 -16.24 -17.62 -29.94
C ASN A 389 -15.72 -17.30 -28.54
N ASP A 390 -15.00 -18.24 -27.93
CA ASP A 390 -14.38 -18.08 -26.62
C ASP A 390 -12.90 -17.81 -26.77
N PHE A 391 -12.36 -16.85 -26.02
CA PHE A 391 -10.96 -16.45 -26.03
C PHE A 391 -10.49 -16.19 -24.60
N VAL A 392 -9.31 -16.70 -24.24
CA VAL A 392 -8.71 -16.52 -22.94
C VAL A 392 -7.27 -16.05 -23.07
N PHE A 393 -6.94 -14.96 -22.43
CA PHE A 393 -5.60 -14.39 -22.34
C PHE A 393 -5.10 -14.58 -20.90
N MET A 394 -4.05 -15.40 -20.73
CA MET A 394 -3.52 -15.75 -19.40
C MET A 394 -2.26 -14.95 -19.00
N ASN A 395 -1.48 -14.48 -19.97
CA ASN A 395 -0.34 -13.60 -19.75
C ASN A 395 -0.83 -12.16 -19.56
N PHE A 396 -1.72 -11.96 -18.60
CA PHE A 396 -2.51 -10.75 -18.46
C PHE A 396 -2.43 -10.22 -17.02
N LEU A 397 -2.17 -8.92 -16.86
CA LEU A 397 -2.02 -8.30 -15.55
C LEU A 397 -3.25 -7.45 -15.18
N SER A 398 -3.63 -7.46 -13.91
CA SER A 398 -4.51 -6.44 -13.35
C SER A 398 -3.80 -5.07 -13.28
N SER A 399 -4.54 -3.97 -13.32
CA SER A 399 -3.96 -2.63 -13.20
C SER A 399 -3.30 -2.41 -11.84
N THR A 400 -3.93 -2.90 -10.77
CA THR A 400 -3.42 -2.79 -9.40
C THR A 400 -3.70 -4.09 -8.62
N ASN A 401 -3.17 -4.16 -7.39
CA ASN A 401 -3.40 -5.31 -6.51
C ASN A 401 -4.62 -5.13 -5.60
N GLY A 402 -5.59 -4.31 -6.00
CA GLY A 402 -6.82 -4.06 -5.25
C GLY A 402 -7.97 -3.61 -6.10
N THR A 403 -9.19 -3.93 -5.65
CA THR A 403 -10.46 -3.70 -6.37
C THR A 403 -10.66 -2.22 -6.73
N ALA A 404 -10.48 -1.30 -5.76
CA ALA A 404 -10.70 0.12 -5.99
C ALA A 404 -9.78 0.69 -7.09
N GLY A 405 -8.48 0.38 -7.03
CA GLY A 405 -7.52 0.82 -8.04
C GLY A 405 -7.75 0.19 -9.40
N SER A 406 -8.07 -1.11 -9.45
CA SER A 406 -8.35 -1.80 -10.72
C SER A 406 -9.65 -1.29 -11.36
N PHE A 407 -10.69 -1.03 -10.57
CA PHE A 407 -11.93 -0.44 -11.05
C PHE A 407 -11.72 0.99 -11.58
N ALA A 408 -11.04 1.84 -10.80
CA ALA A 408 -10.74 3.21 -11.20
C ALA A 408 -9.88 3.27 -12.48
N SER A 409 -8.86 2.44 -12.57
CA SER A 409 -8.02 2.35 -13.76
C SER A 409 -8.78 1.84 -14.98
N LEU A 410 -9.64 0.82 -14.82
CA LEU A 410 -10.37 0.21 -15.93
C LEU A 410 -11.54 1.09 -16.40
N PHE A 411 -12.42 1.55 -15.50
CA PHE A 411 -13.67 2.22 -15.87
C PHE A 411 -13.60 3.75 -15.82
N PHE A 412 -12.69 4.34 -15.05
CA PHE A 412 -12.51 5.79 -14.99
C PHE A 412 -11.26 6.26 -15.74
N LEU A 413 -10.39 5.31 -16.15
CA LEU A 413 -9.07 5.58 -16.74
C LEU A 413 -8.26 6.52 -15.84
N SER A 414 -8.22 6.19 -14.55
CA SER A 414 -7.55 6.97 -13.51
C SER A 414 -6.50 6.14 -12.78
N PRO A 415 -5.24 6.61 -12.68
CA PRO A 415 -4.24 6.01 -11.81
C PRO A 415 -4.55 6.23 -10.32
N ASN A 416 -5.43 7.18 -9.99
CA ASN A 416 -5.86 7.48 -8.63
C ASN A 416 -7.06 6.61 -8.25
N ALA A 417 -6.86 5.65 -7.34
CA ALA A 417 -7.92 4.76 -6.83
C ALA A 417 -9.04 5.51 -6.10
N ASN A 418 -8.73 6.66 -5.50
CA ASN A 418 -9.65 7.47 -4.69
C ASN A 418 -10.25 8.66 -5.47
N ILE A 419 -10.18 8.65 -6.80
CA ILE A 419 -10.67 9.74 -7.66
C ILE A 419 -12.14 10.12 -7.36
N SER A 420 -12.94 9.13 -7.00
CA SER A 420 -14.37 9.26 -6.67
C SER A 420 -14.64 9.84 -5.28
N LEU A 421 -13.63 9.91 -4.41
CA LEU A 421 -13.73 10.40 -3.03
C LEU A 421 -13.12 11.80 -2.86
N GLY A 422 -12.09 12.12 -3.68
CA GLY A 422 -11.29 13.32 -3.58
C GLY A 422 -11.90 14.56 -4.24
N LEU A 423 -11.04 15.51 -4.59
CA LEU A 423 -11.42 16.78 -5.21
C LEU A 423 -12.07 16.63 -6.60
N ALA A 424 -11.85 15.51 -7.25
CA ALA A 424 -12.40 15.21 -8.57
C ALA A 424 -13.76 14.50 -8.55
N LYS A 425 -14.33 14.17 -7.39
CA LYS A 425 -15.60 13.39 -7.25
C LYS A 425 -16.80 13.94 -8.04
N ASP A 426 -16.81 15.24 -8.29
CA ASP A 426 -17.90 15.93 -9.02
C ASP A 426 -17.47 16.32 -10.45
N LYS A 427 -16.27 15.90 -10.89
CA LYS A 427 -15.73 16.23 -12.21
C LYS A 427 -16.07 15.17 -13.24
N LYS A 428 -16.54 15.59 -14.40
CA LYS A 428 -16.68 14.71 -15.57
C LYS A 428 -15.30 14.44 -16.14
N LEU A 429 -14.98 13.16 -16.32
CA LEU A 429 -13.80 12.75 -17.06
C LEU A 429 -14.23 12.35 -18.49
N ALA A 430 -13.71 13.07 -19.48
CA ALA A 430 -13.95 12.73 -20.88
C ALA A 430 -13.38 11.36 -21.24
N LEU A 431 -14.01 10.71 -22.23
CA LEU A 431 -13.56 9.47 -22.85
C LEU A 431 -13.34 8.29 -21.88
N THR A 432 -14.05 8.28 -20.74
CA THR A 432 -14.17 7.06 -19.96
C THR A 432 -14.95 6.00 -20.75
N PRO A 433 -14.78 4.71 -20.48
CA PRO A 433 -15.58 3.67 -21.14
C PRO A 433 -17.09 3.92 -21.08
N PHE A 434 -17.59 4.43 -19.96
CA PHE A 434 -18.99 4.82 -19.82
C PHE A 434 -19.37 5.92 -20.81
N ALA A 435 -18.55 6.96 -20.92
CA ALA A 435 -18.79 8.07 -21.84
C ALA A 435 -18.67 7.64 -23.31
N VAL A 436 -17.71 6.78 -23.65
CA VAL A 436 -17.52 6.27 -25.02
C VAL A 436 -18.75 5.48 -25.48
N TYR A 437 -19.23 4.52 -24.68
CA TYR A 437 -20.44 3.77 -25.02
C TYR A 437 -21.69 4.64 -24.99
N LYS A 438 -21.81 5.59 -24.08
CA LYS A 438 -22.91 6.54 -24.04
C LYS A 438 -22.97 7.39 -25.31
N ASN A 439 -21.82 7.92 -25.75
CA ASN A 439 -21.74 8.72 -26.98
C ASN A 439 -22.03 7.88 -28.24
N ALA A 440 -21.74 6.58 -28.20
CA ALA A 440 -22.10 5.64 -29.26
C ALA A 440 -23.61 5.22 -29.25
N GLY A 441 -24.43 5.81 -28.37
CA GLY A 441 -25.87 5.58 -28.29
C GLY A 441 -26.31 4.37 -27.47
N TYR A 442 -25.42 3.78 -26.68
CA TYR A 442 -25.77 2.67 -25.79
C TYR A 442 -26.56 3.15 -24.56
N GLU A 443 -27.37 2.26 -24.02
CA GLU A 443 -27.78 2.35 -22.63
C GLU A 443 -26.61 1.85 -21.75
N VAL A 444 -26.21 2.67 -20.78
CA VAL A 444 -25.04 2.39 -19.93
C VAL A 444 -25.49 2.09 -18.51
N ILE A 445 -25.23 0.87 -18.05
CA ILE A 445 -25.69 0.35 -16.77
C ILE A 445 -24.50 -0.11 -15.94
N TYR A 446 -24.50 0.21 -14.66
CA TYR A 446 -23.55 -0.34 -13.68
C TYR A 446 -24.33 -1.21 -12.67
N ILE A 447 -23.89 -2.45 -12.50
CA ILE A 447 -24.41 -3.41 -11.52
C ILE A 447 -23.27 -3.77 -10.55
N THR A 448 -23.54 -3.74 -9.26
CA THR A 448 -22.62 -4.29 -8.27
C THR A 448 -23.33 -5.25 -7.34
N SER A 449 -22.70 -6.38 -7.03
CA SER A 449 -23.15 -7.27 -5.96
C SER A 449 -23.01 -6.62 -4.58
N GLY A 450 -22.19 -5.57 -4.47
CA GLY A 450 -21.96 -4.75 -3.28
C GLY A 450 -22.86 -3.52 -3.18
N ASN A 451 -22.51 -2.61 -2.27
CA ASN A 451 -23.21 -1.35 -2.07
C ASN A 451 -22.66 -0.29 -3.04
N ARG A 452 -23.57 0.47 -3.70
CA ARG A 452 -23.20 1.54 -4.64
C ARG A 452 -22.37 2.68 -4.03
N SER A 453 -22.50 2.90 -2.72
CA SER A 453 -21.75 3.93 -2.01
C SER A 453 -20.34 3.51 -1.64
N TRP A 454 -19.99 2.22 -1.83
CA TRP A 454 -18.60 1.80 -1.62
C TRP A 454 -17.67 2.55 -2.56
N GLN A 455 -16.63 3.18 -1.99
CA GLN A 455 -15.71 4.08 -2.72
C GLN A 455 -16.44 5.20 -3.52
N ASN A 456 -17.71 5.46 -3.23
CA ASN A 456 -18.57 6.39 -3.99
C ASN A 456 -18.69 6.05 -5.50
N PHE A 457 -18.41 4.81 -5.89
CA PHE A 457 -18.34 4.41 -7.31
C PHE A 457 -19.66 4.58 -8.03
N GLY A 458 -20.80 4.27 -7.37
CA GLY A 458 -22.11 4.40 -8.01
C GLY A 458 -22.44 5.84 -8.41
N ASP A 459 -22.24 6.79 -7.52
CA ASP A 459 -22.55 8.19 -7.79
C ASP A 459 -21.56 8.80 -8.77
N TYR A 460 -20.27 8.47 -8.63
CA TYR A 460 -19.26 8.93 -9.58
C TYR A 460 -19.45 8.33 -10.98
N ALA A 461 -19.80 7.05 -11.11
CA ALA A 461 -20.11 6.43 -12.40
C ALA A 461 -21.30 7.15 -13.09
N THR A 462 -22.32 7.56 -12.33
CA THR A 462 -23.43 8.37 -12.86
C THR A 462 -22.94 9.72 -13.41
N THR A 463 -22.02 10.38 -12.72
CA THR A 463 -21.38 11.63 -13.22
C THR A 463 -20.62 11.37 -14.54
N LEU A 464 -20.08 10.17 -14.74
CA LEU A 464 -19.31 9.77 -15.93
C LEU A 464 -20.15 9.19 -17.09
N GLY A 465 -21.50 9.20 -16.99
CA GLY A 465 -22.39 8.82 -18.08
C GLY A 465 -23.16 7.53 -17.91
N VAL A 466 -23.08 6.87 -16.75
CA VAL A 466 -23.94 5.72 -16.41
C VAL A 466 -25.38 6.18 -16.23
N ASP A 467 -26.31 5.55 -16.92
CA ASP A 467 -27.75 5.86 -16.86
C ASP A 467 -28.37 5.40 -15.54
N VAL A 468 -28.05 4.19 -15.12
CA VAL A 468 -28.62 3.56 -13.93
C VAL A 468 -27.57 2.71 -13.21
N VAL A 469 -27.56 2.80 -11.88
CA VAL A 469 -26.75 1.95 -11.00
C VAL A 469 -27.66 1.05 -10.17
N TYR A 470 -27.42 -0.25 -10.25
CA TYR A 470 -28.10 -1.27 -9.43
C TYR A 470 -27.10 -1.89 -8.46
N ASP A 471 -27.45 -1.93 -7.19
CA ASP A 471 -26.59 -2.39 -6.09
C ASP A 471 -27.23 -3.55 -5.30
N SER A 472 -26.55 -4.03 -4.28
CA SER A 472 -27.03 -5.11 -3.41
C SER A 472 -28.39 -4.81 -2.79
N ASN A 473 -28.70 -3.56 -2.44
CA ASN A 473 -29.99 -3.19 -1.86
C ASN A 473 -31.12 -3.38 -2.88
N PHE A 474 -30.88 -2.96 -4.11
CA PHE A 474 -31.81 -3.21 -5.21
C PHE A 474 -31.98 -4.71 -5.45
N LEU A 475 -30.87 -5.48 -5.53
CA LEU A 475 -30.89 -6.92 -5.76
C LEU A 475 -31.62 -7.67 -4.64
N MET A 476 -31.43 -7.29 -3.37
CA MET A 476 -32.18 -7.85 -2.23
C MET A 476 -33.67 -7.52 -2.25
N SER A 477 -34.05 -6.39 -2.82
CA SER A 477 -35.46 -6.06 -3.03
C SER A 477 -36.08 -6.86 -4.19
N ARG A 478 -35.30 -7.03 -5.27
CA ARG A 478 -35.76 -7.77 -6.48
C ARG A 478 -35.79 -9.28 -6.25
N TYR A 479 -34.83 -9.80 -5.51
CA TYR A 479 -34.64 -11.22 -5.18
C TYR A 479 -34.54 -11.41 -3.65
N PRO A 480 -35.69 -11.46 -2.92
CA PRO A 480 -35.66 -11.52 -1.44
C PRO A 480 -34.84 -12.68 -0.87
N GLN A 481 -34.73 -13.80 -1.60
CA GLN A 481 -33.92 -14.96 -1.19
C GLN A 481 -32.40 -14.64 -1.12
N SER A 482 -31.93 -13.63 -1.82
CA SER A 482 -30.50 -13.21 -1.80
C SER A 482 -30.04 -12.76 -0.41
N LYS A 483 -30.99 -12.38 0.47
CA LYS A 483 -30.70 -11.97 1.84
C LYS A 483 -30.16 -13.11 2.72
N GLN A 484 -30.46 -14.36 2.39
CA GLN A 484 -30.05 -15.52 3.19
C GLN A 484 -28.54 -15.69 3.26
N ASN A 485 -27.86 -15.40 2.13
CA ASN A 485 -26.42 -15.57 1.98
C ASN A 485 -25.68 -14.23 1.88
N ALA A 486 -26.37 -13.10 2.09
CA ALA A 486 -25.74 -11.78 2.06
C ALA A 486 -24.78 -11.60 3.24
N ASN A 487 -23.70 -10.89 3.01
CA ASN A 487 -22.74 -10.47 4.05
C ASN A 487 -22.58 -8.93 4.04
N ILE A 488 -21.55 -8.44 4.75
CA ILE A 488 -21.24 -7.00 4.83
C ILE A 488 -20.83 -6.38 3.48
N TYR A 489 -20.39 -7.17 2.53
CA TYR A 489 -19.99 -6.70 1.19
C TYR A 489 -21.12 -6.74 0.18
N GLY A 490 -22.19 -7.49 0.42
CA GLY A 490 -23.35 -7.52 -0.45
C GLY A 490 -24.00 -8.89 -0.59
N VAL A 491 -24.53 -9.15 -1.78
CA VAL A 491 -25.23 -10.40 -2.14
C VAL A 491 -24.33 -11.28 -3.01
N LEU A 492 -24.70 -12.56 -3.12
CA LEU A 492 -24.04 -13.48 -4.04
C LEU A 492 -24.13 -13.02 -5.50
N ASP A 493 -23.05 -13.20 -6.27
CA ASP A 493 -22.89 -12.66 -7.61
C ASP A 493 -23.92 -13.22 -8.63
N GLU A 494 -24.46 -14.40 -8.40
CA GLU A 494 -25.52 -15.00 -9.22
C GLU A 494 -26.71 -14.04 -9.42
N PHE A 495 -27.04 -13.23 -8.40
CA PHE A 495 -28.17 -12.29 -8.51
C PHE A 495 -27.84 -11.09 -9.40
N ALA A 496 -26.60 -10.63 -9.44
CA ALA A 496 -26.16 -9.60 -10.37
C ALA A 496 -26.19 -10.13 -11.82
N TYR A 497 -25.71 -11.34 -12.04
CA TYR A 497 -25.74 -12.01 -13.34
C TYR A 497 -27.17 -12.27 -13.84
N LYS A 498 -28.01 -12.80 -12.97
CA LYS A 498 -29.42 -13.02 -13.27
C LYS A 498 -30.12 -11.72 -13.68
N PHE A 499 -29.88 -10.65 -12.95
CA PHE A 499 -30.48 -9.35 -13.25
C PHE A 499 -29.94 -8.76 -14.56
N ALA A 500 -28.64 -8.88 -14.82
CA ALA A 500 -28.02 -8.46 -16.08
C ALA A 500 -28.66 -9.21 -17.28
N PHE A 501 -28.89 -10.50 -17.15
CA PHE A 501 -29.60 -11.30 -18.18
C PHE A 501 -31.03 -10.81 -18.41
N GLU A 502 -31.83 -10.56 -17.36
CA GLU A 502 -33.18 -10.01 -17.44
C GLU A 502 -33.22 -8.63 -18.15
N LEU A 503 -32.22 -7.77 -17.88
CA LEU A 503 -32.09 -6.46 -18.55
C LEU A 503 -31.80 -6.63 -20.03
N LEU A 504 -30.85 -7.48 -20.40
CA LEU A 504 -30.49 -7.73 -21.79
C LEU A 504 -31.66 -8.33 -22.60
N GLN A 505 -32.50 -9.21 -22.02
CA GLN A 505 -33.67 -9.75 -22.65
C GLN A 505 -34.73 -8.66 -22.96
N LYS A 506 -34.77 -7.59 -22.21
CA LYS A 506 -35.70 -6.47 -22.36
C LYS A 506 -35.13 -5.30 -23.13
N ALA A 507 -33.82 -5.33 -23.45
CA ALA A 507 -33.13 -4.24 -24.10
C ALA A 507 -33.71 -3.95 -25.50
N THR A 508 -34.05 -2.70 -25.75
CA THR A 508 -34.58 -2.22 -27.04
C THR A 508 -33.53 -1.50 -27.89
N LYS A 509 -32.36 -1.18 -27.28
CA LYS A 509 -31.19 -0.59 -27.92
C LYS A 509 -29.94 -1.28 -27.42
N PRO A 510 -28.77 -1.11 -28.08
CA PRO A 510 -27.52 -1.67 -27.61
C PRO A 510 -27.27 -1.23 -26.17
N THR A 511 -26.88 -2.16 -25.32
CA THR A 511 -26.69 -1.95 -23.88
C THR A 511 -25.25 -2.31 -23.46
N PHE A 512 -24.63 -1.41 -22.74
CA PHE A 512 -23.35 -1.65 -22.07
C PHE A 512 -23.60 -1.85 -20.58
N ILE A 513 -23.21 -3.02 -20.05
CA ILE A 513 -23.35 -3.34 -18.63
C ILE A 513 -21.95 -3.57 -18.04
N ALA A 514 -21.57 -2.74 -17.06
CA ALA A 514 -20.43 -3.00 -16.19
C ALA A 514 -20.91 -3.76 -14.94
N ILE A 515 -20.23 -4.83 -14.55
CA ILE A 515 -20.56 -5.62 -13.35
C ILE A 515 -19.32 -5.67 -12.44
N LEU A 516 -19.49 -5.32 -11.16
CA LEU A 516 -18.50 -5.54 -10.11
C LEU A 516 -19.03 -6.60 -9.15
N THR A 517 -18.29 -7.70 -8.99
CA THR A 517 -18.65 -8.81 -8.11
C THR A 517 -18.02 -8.68 -6.73
N THR A 518 -18.54 -9.39 -5.73
CA THR A 518 -18.04 -9.33 -4.34
C THR A 518 -18.01 -10.67 -3.61
N SER A 519 -18.59 -11.75 -4.16
CA SER A 519 -18.75 -13.03 -3.44
C SER A 519 -17.42 -13.59 -2.93
N ASN A 520 -16.36 -13.44 -3.71
CA ASN A 520 -15.03 -13.97 -3.38
C ASN A 520 -14.21 -13.07 -2.44
N HIS A 521 -14.86 -12.11 -1.77
CA HIS A 521 -14.22 -11.23 -0.78
C HIS A 521 -14.40 -11.77 0.64
N PRO A 522 -13.31 -11.96 1.44
CA PRO A 522 -13.44 -12.37 2.83
C PRO A 522 -13.96 -11.21 3.74
N PRO A 523 -14.74 -11.50 4.81
CA PRO A 523 -15.23 -12.81 5.21
C PRO A 523 -16.27 -13.36 4.22
N TYR A 524 -16.07 -14.62 3.81
CA TYR A 524 -16.87 -15.21 2.76
C TYR A 524 -18.35 -15.38 3.15
N PRO A 525 -19.29 -15.14 2.22
CA PRO A 525 -20.70 -15.45 2.44
C PRO A 525 -20.91 -16.96 2.59
N SER A 526 -22.02 -17.36 3.19
CA SER A 526 -22.44 -18.76 3.13
C SER A 526 -22.85 -19.13 1.71
N LEU A 527 -22.51 -20.35 1.29
CA LEU A 527 -22.91 -20.83 -0.03
C LEU A 527 -24.41 -21.18 -0.07
N PRO A 528 -25.08 -20.99 -1.21
CA PRO A 528 -26.49 -21.33 -1.35
C PRO A 528 -26.69 -22.85 -1.41
N GLU A 529 -27.83 -23.34 -0.92
CA GLU A 529 -28.13 -24.78 -0.85
C GLU A 529 -28.13 -25.48 -2.24
N HIS A 530 -28.44 -24.75 -3.29
CA HIS A 530 -28.44 -25.29 -4.65
C HIS A 530 -27.04 -25.48 -5.24
N PHE A 531 -25.99 -24.90 -4.66
CA PHE A 531 -24.64 -25.08 -5.14
C PHE A 531 -24.02 -26.37 -4.60
N SER A 532 -23.70 -27.28 -5.52
CA SER A 532 -23.01 -28.51 -5.19
C SER A 532 -21.50 -28.26 -5.11
N THR A 533 -20.97 -28.16 -3.91
CA THR A 533 -19.53 -27.94 -3.68
C THR A 533 -18.72 -29.12 -4.24
N PRO A 534 -17.69 -28.87 -5.07
CA PRO A 534 -16.83 -29.93 -5.57
C PRO A 534 -15.97 -30.54 -4.47
N LYS A 535 -15.48 -31.76 -4.72
CA LYS A 535 -14.49 -32.36 -3.83
C LYS A 535 -13.14 -31.71 -4.04
N PHE A 536 -12.54 -31.18 -2.97
CA PHE A 536 -11.22 -30.61 -3.01
C PHE A 536 -10.21 -31.52 -2.29
N ASP A 537 -9.16 -31.96 -3.02
CA ASP A 537 -8.00 -32.61 -2.44
C ASP A 537 -6.92 -31.54 -2.14
N PHE A 538 -6.75 -31.24 -0.87
CA PHE A 538 -5.79 -30.25 -0.40
C PHE A 538 -4.39 -30.84 -0.12
N LYS A 539 -4.17 -32.15 -0.26
CA LYS A 539 -2.96 -32.83 0.16
C LYS A 539 -1.67 -32.15 -0.29
N ASP A 540 -1.60 -31.80 -1.58
CA ASP A 540 -0.42 -31.19 -2.19
C ASP A 540 -0.62 -29.67 -2.45
N LYS A 541 -1.67 -29.06 -1.90
CA LYS A 541 -2.03 -27.66 -2.16
C LYS A 541 -2.09 -26.80 -0.89
N MET A 542 -2.19 -27.42 0.28
CA MET A 542 -2.36 -26.72 1.55
C MET A 542 -1.24 -25.71 1.83
N HIS A 543 -0.01 -26.00 1.41
CA HIS A 543 1.16 -25.15 1.59
C HIS A 543 1.12 -23.85 0.77
N PHE A 544 0.27 -23.76 -0.26
CA PHE A 544 0.08 -22.52 -1.02
C PHE A 544 -0.84 -21.51 -0.31
N PHE A 545 -1.60 -21.97 0.68
CA PHE A 545 -2.52 -21.10 1.41
C PHE A 545 -1.86 -20.46 2.64
N LYS A 546 -2.11 -19.19 2.87
CA LYS A 546 -1.58 -18.42 4.02
C LYS A 546 -2.08 -18.93 5.38
N HIS A 547 -3.29 -19.48 5.39
CA HIS A 547 -3.94 -19.90 6.61
C HIS A 547 -3.69 -21.39 6.87
N ASN A 548 -2.96 -21.71 7.95
CA ASN A 548 -2.87 -23.08 8.46
C ASN A 548 -4.21 -23.58 9.08
N ASN A 549 -5.33 -23.05 8.60
CA ASN A 549 -6.67 -23.39 9.05
C ASN A 549 -7.43 -24.05 7.90
N ALA A 550 -7.64 -25.37 8.01
CA ALA A 550 -8.30 -26.15 6.99
C ALA A 550 -9.71 -25.66 6.63
N GLN A 551 -10.45 -25.09 7.58
CA GLN A 551 -11.79 -24.56 7.33
C GLN A 551 -11.74 -23.27 6.50
N LYS A 552 -10.85 -22.31 6.84
CA LYS A 552 -10.68 -21.07 6.06
C LYS A 552 -10.17 -21.36 4.65
N THR A 553 -9.18 -22.25 4.53
CA THR A 553 -8.64 -22.67 3.23
C THR A 553 -9.71 -23.31 2.35
N ARG A 554 -10.55 -24.18 2.95
CA ARG A 554 -11.66 -24.80 2.23
C ARG A 554 -12.69 -23.76 1.80
N ALA A 555 -13.08 -22.84 2.66
CA ALA A 555 -14.05 -21.77 2.34
C ALA A 555 -13.54 -20.88 1.19
N SER A 556 -12.23 -20.58 1.14
CA SER A 556 -11.62 -19.83 0.04
C SER A 556 -11.73 -20.56 -1.30
N ALA A 557 -11.46 -21.87 -1.33
CA ALA A 557 -11.58 -22.66 -2.55
C ALA A 557 -13.04 -22.84 -2.99
N GLU A 558 -13.95 -23.07 -2.03
CA GLU A 558 -15.37 -23.27 -2.28
C GLU A 558 -16.04 -22.01 -2.85
N ILE A 559 -15.77 -20.83 -2.29
CA ILE A 559 -16.35 -19.58 -2.79
C ILE A 559 -15.76 -19.18 -4.13
N PHE A 560 -14.47 -19.45 -4.37
CA PHE A 560 -13.85 -19.24 -5.67
C PHE A 560 -14.48 -20.11 -6.76
N ALA A 561 -14.73 -21.38 -6.47
CA ALA A 561 -15.43 -22.29 -7.36
C ALA A 561 -16.89 -21.86 -7.59
N TYR A 562 -17.58 -21.41 -6.54
CA TYR A 562 -18.94 -20.86 -6.64
C TYR A 562 -18.99 -19.64 -7.56
N SER A 563 -18.09 -18.67 -7.39
CA SER A 563 -18.06 -17.44 -8.22
C SER A 563 -17.84 -17.78 -9.69
N ASN A 564 -16.96 -18.72 -10.00
CA ASN A 564 -16.75 -19.21 -11.36
C ASN A 564 -17.94 -19.98 -11.90
N ASN A 565 -18.61 -20.80 -11.09
CA ASN A 565 -19.84 -21.49 -11.48
C ASN A 565 -20.95 -20.54 -11.87
N ALA A 566 -21.21 -19.53 -11.02
CA ALA A 566 -22.24 -18.52 -11.28
C ALA A 566 -21.96 -17.72 -12.56
N PHE A 567 -20.69 -17.40 -12.82
CA PHE A 567 -20.30 -16.75 -14.07
C PHE A 567 -20.46 -17.67 -15.29
N GLY A 568 -20.13 -18.96 -15.17
CA GLY A 568 -20.35 -19.96 -16.21
C GLY A 568 -21.84 -20.11 -16.56
N GLU A 569 -22.72 -20.19 -15.57
CA GLU A 569 -24.16 -20.22 -15.75
C GLU A 569 -24.72 -18.97 -16.44
N PHE A 570 -24.17 -17.81 -16.17
CA PHE A 570 -24.49 -16.58 -16.87
C PHE A 570 -24.10 -16.65 -18.36
N ILE A 571 -22.91 -17.12 -18.70
CA ILE A 571 -22.46 -17.32 -20.07
C ILE A 571 -23.42 -18.31 -20.78
N ASP A 572 -23.73 -19.41 -20.11
CA ASP A 572 -24.68 -20.42 -20.66
C ASP A 572 -26.06 -19.84 -20.90
N SER A 573 -26.57 -19.00 -19.99
CA SER A 573 -27.85 -18.32 -20.15
C SER A 573 -27.85 -17.44 -21.41
N ILE A 574 -26.80 -16.72 -21.70
CA ILE A 574 -26.63 -15.91 -22.90
C ILE A 574 -26.52 -16.83 -24.15
N LYS A 575 -25.68 -17.86 -24.13
CA LYS A 575 -25.42 -18.74 -25.27
C LYS A 575 -26.62 -19.61 -25.66
N HIS A 576 -27.52 -19.92 -24.71
CA HIS A 576 -28.72 -20.70 -24.95
C HIS A 576 -29.98 -19.83 -25.22
N SER A 577 -29.81 -18.51 -25.37
CA SER A 577 -30.88 -17.56 -25.66
C SER A 577 -30.70 -16.87 -27.02
N GLU A 578 -31.68 -16.05 -27.42
CA GLU A 578 -31.58 -15.17 -28.59
C GLU A 578 -30.44 -14.17 -28.53
N LEU A 579 -29.92 -13.92 -27.32
CA LEU A 579 -28.80 -13.00 -27.06
C LEU A 579 -27.46 -13.52 -27.55
N LYS A 580 -27.33 -14.82 -27.84
CA LYS A 580 -26.11 -15.49 -28.28
C LYS A 580 -25.42 -14.84 -29.48
N ASN A 581 -26.20 -14.24 -30.39
CA ASN A 581 -25.66 -13.64 -31.63
C ASN A 581 -25.44 -12.12 -31.52
N SER A 582 -25.80 -11.51 -30.36
CA SER A 582 -25.83 -10.06 -30.21
C SER A 582 -25.20 -9.57 -28.89
N THR A 583 -24.56 -10.42 -28.10
CA THR A 583 -23.97 -10.03 -26.82
C THR A 583 -22.52 -10.46 -26.74
N ILE A 584 -21.60 -9.51 -26.54
CA ILE A 584 -20.19 -9.73 -26.19
C ILE A 584 -20.09 -9.75 -24.66
N ILE A 585 -19.37 -10.74 -24.10
CA ILE A 585 -19.10 -10.84 -22.67
C ILE A 585 -17.59 -10.78 -22.47
N ALA A 586 -17.12 -9.86 -21.65
CA ALA A 586 -15.73 -9.74 -21.22
C ALA A 586 -15.65 -9.91 -19.69
N ALA A 587 -14.68 -10.65 -19.20
CA ALA A 587 -14.44 -10.79 -17.76
C ALA A 587 -12.95 -10.85 -17.44
N SER A 588 -12.55 -10.17 -16.38
CA SER A 588 -11.21 -10.26 -15.82
C SER A 588 -11.25 -10.19 -14.30
N GLY A 589 -10.25 -10.74 -13.64
CA GLY A 589 -10.08 -10.52 -12.20
C GLY A 589 -9.67 -9.08 -11.90
N ASP A 590 -10.10 -8.54 -10.78
CA ASP A 590 -9.64 -7.24 -10.31
C ASP A 590 -8.22 -7.28 -9.75
N HIS A 591 -7.83 -8.36 -9.12
CA HIS A 591 -6.50 -8.67 -8.64
C HIS A 591 -6.33 -10.17 -8.33
N LYS A 592 -5.11 -10.57 -7.92
CA LYS A 592 -4.79 -11.92 -7.45
C LYS A 592 -5.66 -12.35 -6.27
N ASN A 593 -5.86 -13.65 -6.09
CA ASN A 593 -6.42 -14.17 -4.84
C ASN A 593 -5.41 -13.95 -3.69
N ARG A 594 -5.87 -13.33 -2.60
CA ARG A 594 -5.03 -12.91 -1.48
C ARG A 594 -4.85 -13.98 -0.40
N ASP A 595 -5.59 -15.08 -0.45
CA ASP A 595 -5.45 -16.19 0.50
C ASP A 595 -4.25 -17.08 0.22
N LEU A 596 -3.62 -16.91 -0.94
CA LEU A 596 -2.42 -17.64 -1.30
C LEU A 596 -1.16 -16.87 -0.89
N ILE A 597 -0.11 -17.61 -0.53
CA ILE A 597 1.25 -17.08 -0.39
C ILE A 597 1.72 -16.49 -1.73
N ALA A 598 2.77 -15.67 -1.69
CA ALA A 598 3.39 -15.20 -2.91
C ALA A 598 4.09 -16.35 -3.65
N PHE A 599 3.95 -16.38 -4.96
CA PHE A 599 4.61 -17.36 -5.82
C PHE A 599 6.00 -16.84 -6.22
N GLU A 600 6.97 -17.75 -6.38
CA GLU A 600 8.30 -17.43 -6.94
C GLU A 600 8.20 -16.84 -8.35
N ASN A 601 7.22 -17.31 -9.13
CA ASN A 601 6.88 -16.71 -10.43
C ASN A 601 6.16 -15.37 -10.19
N THR A 602 6.94 -14.29 -10.15
CA THR A 602 6.43 -12.94 -9.83
C THR A 602 5.18 -12.53 -10.64
N PRO A 603 5.08 -12.77 -11.95
CA PRO A 603 3.86 -12.47 -12.70
C PRO A 603 2.59 -13.06 -12.12
N LEU A 604 2.63 -14.31 -11.56
CA LEU A 604 1.45 -14.92 -10.93
C LEU A 604 0.90 -14.13 -9.75
N ASN A 605 1.74 -13.31 -9.11
CA ASN A 605 1.32 -12.46 -8.00
C ASN A 605 0.55 -11.21 -8.44
N HIS A 606 0.42 -10.98 -9.75
CA HIS A 606 -0.25 -9.82 -10.33
C HIS A 606 -1.16 -10.20 -11.51
N ALA A 607 -1.08 -11.46 -11.95
CA ALA A 607 -1.82 -11.94 -13.12
C ALA A 607 -3.27 -12.28 -12.77
N VAL A 608 -4.13 -11.92 -13.72
CA VAL A 608 -5.55 -12.27 -13.78
C VAL A 608 -5.86 -12.80 -15.17
N PRO A 609 -6.82 -13.73 -15.36
CA PRO A 609 -7.24 -14.10 -16.71
C PRO A 609 -8.07 -12.96 -17.33
N PHE A 610 -8.00 -12.81 -18.65
CA PHE A 610 -8.97 -12.06 -19.40
C PHE A 610 -9.73 -13.02 -20.33
N TYR A 611 -11.01 -13.22 -20.05
CA TYR A 611 -11.94 -14.03 -20.84
C TYR A 611 -12.80 -13.14 -21.72
N LEU A 612 -13.04 -13.60 -22.95
CA LEU A 612 -13.88 -12.91 -23.90
C LEU A 612 -14.75 -13.91 -24.67
N TYR A 613 -16.08 -13.70 -24.66
CA TYR A 613 -17.03 -14.33 -25.57
C TYR A 613 -17.42 -13.34 -26.64
N VAL A 614 -17.19 -13.69 -27.91
CA VAL A 614 -17.55 -12.90 -29.08
C VAL A 614 -18.42 -13.74 -30.01
N PRO A 615 -19.65 -13.32 -30.30
CA PRO A 615 -20.53 -14.07 -31.22
C PRO A 615 -19.89 -14.21 -32.61
N SER A 616 -20.19 -15.33 -33.28
CA SER A 616 -19.66 -15.62 -34.63
C SER A 616 -20.01 -14.53 -35.67
N ALA A 617 -21.08 -13.77 -35.44
CA ALA A 617 -21.42 -12.63 -36.28
C ALA A 617 -20.30 -11.57 -36.34
N TYR A 618 -19.50 -11.44 -35.29
CA TYR A 618 -18.42 -10.46 -35.18
C TYR A 618 -17.01 -11.07 -35.39
N THR A 619 -16.84 -12.40 -35.23
CA THR A 619 -15.55 -13.07 -35.47
C THR A 619 -15.37 -13.56 -36.92
N LYS A 620 -16.42 -13.72 -37.69
CA LYS A 620 -16.38 -14.22 -39.08
C LYS A 620 -15.48 -13.39 -40.03
N ASP A 621 -15.33 -12.11 -39.75
CA ASP A 621 -14.54 -11.17 -40.56
C ASP A 621 -13.17 -10.83 -39.92
N PHE A 622 -12.72 -11.57 -38.92
CA PHE A 622 -11.44 -11.33 -38.23
C PHE A 622 -10.25 -11.27 -39.20
N ASP A 623 -10.13 -12.24 -40.11
CA ASP A 623 -9.01 -12.25 -41.06
C ASP A 623 -9.07 -11.06 -42.03
N LYS A 624 -10.25 -10.65 -42.46
CA LYS A 624 -10.42 -9.46 -43.33
C LYS A 624 -10.07 -8.18 -42.61
N ASN A 625 -10.32 -8.15 -41.30
CA ASN A 625 -10.00 -7.00 -40.43
C ASN A 625 -8.54 -7.01 -39.93
N GLY A 626 -7.73 -7.99 -40.33
CA GLY A 626 -6.36 -8.14 -39.83
C GLY A 626 -6.30 -8.64 -38.38
N PHE A 627 -7.34 -9.28 -37.88
CA PHE A 627 -7.41 -9.79 -36.51
C PHE A 627 -7.01 -11.27 -36.44
N ALA A 628 -6.33 -11.67 -35.38
CA ALA A 628 -6.05 -13.05 -35.05
C ALA A 628 -5.96 -13.26 -33.53
N PHE A 629 -6.35 -14.42 -33.07
CA PHE A 629 -6.18 -14.81 -31.70
C PHE A 629 -4.77 -15.36 -31.47
N ASN A 630 -4.07 -14.80 -30.49
CA ASN A 630 -2.80 -15.28 -29.98
C ASN A 630 -2.90 -15.47 -28.43
N PRO A 631 -3.04 -16.70 -27.93
CA PRO A 631 -3.18 -16.95 -26.49
C PRO A 631 -1.91 -16.62 -25.70
N ALA A 632 -0.76 -16.50 -26.36
CA ALA A 632 0.51 -16.18 -25.72
C ALA A 632 0.78 -14.66 -25.60
N ILE A 633 -0.12 -13.83 -26.15
CA ILE A 633 0.05 -12.37 -26.11
C ILE A 633 0.12 -11.86 -24.67
N ILE A 634 1.02 -10.90 -24.46
CA ILE A 634 1.16 -10.19 -23.19
C ILE A 634 0.16 -9.02 -23.20
N GLY A 635 -0.64 -8.88 -22.14
CA GLY A 635 -1.62 -7.81 -22.01
C GLY A 635 -1.91 -7.44 -20.55
N SER A 636 -2.71 -6.41 -20.36
CA SER A 636 -3.22 -5.97 -19.06
C SER A 636 -4.56 -5.25 -19.21
N HIS A 637 -5.15 -4.84 -18.11
CA HIS A 637 -6.45 -4.14 -18.13
C HIS A 637 -6.53 -2.99 -19.12
N LYS A 638 -5.41 -2.31 -19.44
CA LYS A 638 -5.34 -1.23 -20.45
C LYS A 638 -5.81 -1.67 -21.85
N ASP A 639 -5.75 -2.97 -22.13
CA ASP A 639 -6.08 -3.54 -23.45
C ASP A 639 -7.55 -3.97 -23.58
N ILE A 640 -8.28 -4.07 -22.46
CA ILE A 640 -9.68 -4.56 -22.44
C ILE A 640 -10.58 -3.68 -23.31
N PHE A 641 -10.64 -2.38 -23.02
CA PHE A 641 -11.55 -1.50 -23.75
C PHE A 641 -11.14 -1.21 -25.19
N PRO A 642 -9.87 -1.00 -25.55
CA PRO A 642 -9.47 -0.93 -26.96
C PRO A 642 -9.87 -2.18 -27.76
N THR A 643 -9.79 -3.37 -27.16
CA THR A 643 -10.26 -4.61 -27.77
C THR A 643 -11.78 -4.61 -27.94
N LEU A 644 -12.52 -4.24 -26.90
CA LEU A 644 -13.99 -4.20 -26.94
C LEU A 644 -14.51 -3.15 -27.92
N TYR A 645 -13.93 -1.98 -27.99
CA TYR A 645 -14.31 -0.94 -28.93
C TYR A 645 -14.16 -1.41 -30.38
N ALA A 646 -13.02 -2.03 -30.70
CA ALA A 646 -12.77 -2.57 -32.04
C ALA A 646 -13.79 -3.66 -32.44
N LEU A 647 -14.39 -4.36 -31.47
CA LEU A 647 -15.36 -5.42 -31.68
C LEU A 647 -16.84 -4.96 -31.66
N SER A 648 -17.12 -3.76 -31.10
CA SER A 648 -18.50 -3.34 -30.81
C SER A 648 -18.87 -1.98 -31.37
N LEU A 649 -17.91 -1.12 -31.73
CA LEU A 649 -18.15 0.25 -32.14
C LEU A 649 -17.62 0.52 -33.56
N ASN A 650 -18.36 1.39 -34.29
CA ASN A 650 -17.84 2.07 -35.46
C ASN A 650 -17.42 3.47 -35.05
N GLU A 651 -16.57 4.14 -35.69
CA GLU A 651 -16.21 5.55 -35.53
C GLU A 651 -16.38 6.11 -34.11
N TYR A 652 -15.28 6.12 -33.35
CA TYR A 652 -15.29 6.51 -31.93
C TYR A 652 -13.97 7.18 -31.54
N ASP A 653 -14.08 8.12 -30.59
CA ASP A 653 -12.95 8.70 -29.88
C ASP A 653 -12.76 7.95 -28.56
N PHE A 654 -11.54 7.69 -28.19
CA PHE A 654 -11.21 6.99 -26.95
C PHE A 654 -9.87 7.42 -26.40
N LEU A 655 -9.66 7.10 -25.13
CA LEU A 655 -8.42 7.31 -24.43
C LEU A 655 -7.78 5.97 -24.09
N THR A 656 -6.47 5.88 -24.30
CA THR A 656 -5.67 4.73 -23.88
C THR A 656 -4.26 5.12 -23.47
N LEU A 657 -3.69 4.32 -22.57
CA LEU A 657 -2.30 4.46 -22.12
C LEU A 657 -1.48 3.29 -22.66
N GLY A 658 -1.31 3.28 -24.00
CA GLY A 658 -0.63 2.20 -24.70
C GLY A 658 -1.45 0.90 -24.75
N GLY A 659 -2.78 0.97 -24.48
CA GLY A 659 -3.69 -0.15 -24.70
C GLY A 659 -3.98 -0.34 -26.19
N ARG A 660 -4.19 -1.60 -26.60
CA ARG A 660 -4.41 -2.00 -27.98
C ARG A 660 -5.54 -3.03 -28.10
N ASN A 661 -6.02 -3.23 -29.32
CA ASN A 661 -6.83 -4.39 -29.64
C ASN A 661 -5.94 -5.65 -29.61
N LEU A 662 -6.22 -6.59 -28.72
CA LEU A 662 -5.43 -7.83 -28.58
C LEU A 662 -5.50 -8.78 -29.77
N PHE A 663 -6.47 -8.58 -30.68
CA PHE A 663 -6.59 -9.35 -31.92
C PHE A 663 -5.84 -8.71 -33.10
N ASP A 664 -5.36 -7.47 -33.00
CA ASP A 664 -4.75 -6.76 -34.10
C ASP A 664 -3.35 -7.32 -34.41
N LYS A 665 -3.20 -7.94 -35.59
CA LYS A 665 -1.92 -8.47 -36.11
C LYS A 665 -0.90 -7.37 -36.39
N ASN A 666 -1.35 -6.14 -36.61
CA ASN A 666 -0.56 -5.00 -37.06
C ASN A 666 -0.30 -3.99 -35.93
N ALA A 667 -0.69 -4.33 -34.69
CA ALA A 667 -0.41 -3.47 -33.55
C ALA A 667 1.11 -3.17 -33.45
N LEU A 668 1.43 -1.92 -33.16
CA LEU A 668 2.82 -1.51 -33.04
C LEU A 668 3.50 -2.24 -31.88
N LYS A 669 4.73 -2.68 -32.06
CA LYS A 669 5.53 -3.34 -31.00
C LYS A 669 5.68 -2.51 -29.72
N SER A 670 5.60 -1.19 -29.83
CA SER A 670 5.62 -0.30 -28.65
C SER A 670 4.46 -0.50 -27.70
N TYR A 671 3.38 -1.17 -28.12
CA TYR A 671 2.23 -1.54 -27.31
C TYR A 671 2.32 -2.97 -26.71
N ASP A 672 3.39 -3.73 -27.06
CA ASP A 672 3.60 -5.10 -26.58
C ASP A 672 4.13 -5.13 -25.14
N PHE A 673 3.33 -4.64 -24.20
CA PHE A 673 3.66 -4.68 -22.77
C PHE A 673 2.39 -4.84 -21.92
N ALA A 674 2.59 -5.37 -20.72
CA ALA A 674 1.60 -5.36 -19.66
C ALA A 674 2.11 -4.53 -18.49
N VAL A 675 1.20 -3.86 -17.79
CA VAL A 675 1.51 -3.00 -16.65
C VAL A 675 0.55 -3.27 -15.50
N ASN A 676 1.12 -3.36 -14.31
CA ASN A 676 0.46 -3.32 -13.01
C ASN A 676 1.16 -2.24 -12.17
N SER A 677 0.52 -1.74 -11.13
CA SER A 677 1.16 -0.74 -10.24
C SER A 677 2.51 -1.16 -9.67
N GLU A 678 2.77 -2.47 -9.57
CA GLU A 678 4.00 -3.04 -8.99
C GLU A 678 4.85 -3.84 -9.99
N LEU A 679 4.35 -4.06 -11.20
CA LEU A 679 5.02 -4.92 -12.17
C LEU A 679 4.85 -4.41 -13.60
N TRP A 680 5.94 -4.38 -14.34
CA TRP A 680 5.95 -4.21 -15.78
C TRP A 680 6.46 -5.49 -16.46
N LEU A 681 5.88 -5.83 -17.61
CA LEU A 681 6.20 -7.04 -18.36
C LEU A 681 6.18 -6.76 -19.86
N ASP A 682 7.22 -7.16 -20.56
CA ASP A 682 7.29 -7.13 -22.02
C ASP A 682 8.10 -8.33 -22.57
N GLU A 683 8.35 -8.36 -23.89
CA GLU A 683 9.12 -9.42 -24.53
C GLU A 683 10.56 -9.59 -23.99
N SER A 684 11.13 -8.54 -23.40
CA SER A 684 12.52 -8.53 -22.91
C SER A 684 12.65 -9.04 -21.47
N GLY A 685 11.60 -8.96 -20.65
CA GLY A 685 11.66 -9.38 -19.27
C GLY A 685 10.50 -8.97 -18.37
N ILE A 686 10.67 -9.26 -17.11
CA ILE A 686 9.78 -8.92 -16.00
C ILE A 686 10.49 -7.85 -15.17
N TYR A 687 9.83 -6.73 -14.91
CA TYR A 687 10.41 -5.57 -14.22
C TYR A 687 9.53 -5.21 -13.02
N PRO A 688 9.89 -5.60 -11.79
CA PRO A 688 9.19 -5.13 -10.61
C PRO A 688 9.33 -3.62 -10.47
N ALA A 689 8.26 -2.94 -10.09
CA ALA A 689 8.28 -1.50 -9.90
C ALA A 689 9.34 -1.09 -8.87
N ASN A 690 10.06 -0.01 -9.17
CA ASN A 690 11.11 0.54 -8.31
C ASN A 690 12.28 -0.43 -8.01
N SER A 691 12.50 -1.45 -8.85
CA SER A 691 13.66 -2.35 -8.77
C SER A 691 14.76 -1.89 -9.72
N ALA A 692 16.02 -2.03 -9.31
CA ALA A 692 17.17 -1.88 -10.18
C ALA A 692 17.41 -3.10 -11.08
N PHE A 693 16.66 -4.18 -10.89
CA PHE A 693 16.85 -5.46 -11.55
C PHE A 693 15.53 -5.96 -12.16
N GLY A 694 15.65 -6.69 -13.26
CA GLY A 694 14.59 -7.45 -13.89
C GLY A 694 14.87 -8.94 -13.88
N TYR A 695 13.87 -9.75 -14.24
CA TYR A 695 13.97 -11.19 -14.41
C TYR A 695 13.78 -11.59 -15.86
N LYS A 696 14.54 -12.59 -16.31
CA LYS A 696 14.25 -13.31 -17.54
C LYS A 696 13.05 -14.24 -17.36
N TYR A 697 12.38 -14.54 -18.46
CA TYR A 697 11.31 -15.52 -18.48
C TYR A 697 11.37 -16.40 -19.73
N THR A 698 10.65 -17.49 -19.69
CA THR A 698 10.36 -18.33 -20.87
C THR A 698 8.85 -18.58 -20.95
N LEU A 699 8.38 -18.96 -22.14
CA LEU A 699 6.99 -19.40 -22.29
C LEU A 699 6.92 -20.93 -22.12
N LYS A 700 6.25 -21.39 -21.07
CA LYS A 700 5.97 -22.79 -20.82
C LYS A 700 4.50 -23.06 -21.13
N ASN A 701 4.24 -23.82 -22.19
CA ASN A 701 2.87 -24.06 -22.69
C ASN A 701 2.08 -22.75 -22.99
N GLY A 702 2.76 -21.73 -23.49
CA GLY A 702 2.17 -20.41 -23.76
C GLY A 702 2.05 -19.46 -22.54
N PHE A 703 2.45 -19.92 -21.34
CA PHE A 703 2.44 -19.11 -20.11
C PHE A 703 3.83 -18.62 -19.74
N ILE A 704 3.88 -17.41 -19.17
CA ILE A 704 5.11 -16.82 -18.66
C ILE A 704 5.57 -17.58 -17.44
N ALA A 705 6.78 -18.14 -17.52
CA ALA A 705 7.49 -18.77 -16.43
C ALA A 705 8.79 -17.98 -16.18
N GLN A 706 8.88 -17.34 -15.03
CA GLN A 706 10.07 -16.61 -14.60
C GLN A 706 11.26 -17.56 -14.45
N LEU A 707 12.41 -17.09 -14.90
CA LEU A 707 13.69 -17.78 -14.70
C LEU A 707 14.41 -17.17 -13.49
N ASN A 708 15.28 -17.96 -12.85
CA ASN A 708 16.14 -17.48 -11.75
C ASN A 708 17.32 -16.63 -12.26
N GLU A 709 17.21 -16.06 -13.46
CA GLU A 709 18.19 -15.18 -14.08
C GLU A 709 17.76 -13.73 -13.92
N THR A 710 18.54 -12.95 -13.19
CA THR A 710 18.36 -11.51 -13.04
C THR A 710 19.29 -10.74 -13.97
N PHE A 711 18.90 -9.53 -14.33
CA PHE A 711 19.73 -8.58 -15.09
C PHE A 711 19.49 -7.16 -14.56
N GLU A 712 20.47 -6.28 -14.71
CA GLU A 712 20.29 -4.86 -14.40
C GLU A 712 19.24 -4.24 -15.30
N LEU A 713 18.36 -3.40 -14.72
CA LEU A 713 17.32 -2.70 -15.49
C LEU A 713 17.99 -1.75 -16.51
N PRO A 714 17.76 -1.94 -17.82
CA PRO A 714 18.32 -1.05 -18.82
C PRO A 714 17.86 0.39 -18.61
N LYS A 715 18.77 1.35 -18.75
CA LYS A 715 18.50 2.77 -18.52
C LYS A 715 17.30 3.30 -19.31
N ASN A 716 17.24 2.93 -20.60
CA ASN A 716 16.12 3.31 -21.47
C ASN A 716 14.78 2.74 -21.00
N LYS A 717 14.78 1.56 -20.36
CA LYS A 717 13.57 0.96 -19.80
C LYS A 717 13.14 1.70 -18.53
N ALA A 718 14.08 2.02 -17.64
CA ALA A 718 13.80 2.81 -16.44
C ALA A 718 13.22 4.19 -16.81
N GLU A 719 13.82 4.87 -17.81
CA GLU A 719 13.32 6.15 -18.33
C GLU A 719 11.91 6.02 -18.92
N PHE A 720 11.64 4.94 -19.67
CA PHE A 720 10.32 4.69 -20.25
C PHE A 720 9.26 4.52 -19.14
N LEU A 721 9.55 3.75 -18.09
CA LEU A 721 8.63 3.52 -16.98
C LEU A 721 8.29 4.83 -16.23
N GLN A 722 9.30 5.67 -15.98
CA GLN A 722 9.09 6.98 -15.37
C GLN A 722 8.22 7.91 -16.25
N LYS A 723 8.49 7.94 -17.56
CA LYS A 723 7.72 8.73 -18.52
C LYS A 723 6.29 8.24 -18.67
N TYR A 724 6.08 6.92 -18.62
CA TYR A 724 4.76 6.31 -18.65
C TYR A 724 3.92 6.76 -17.45
N GLN A 725 4.45 6.62 -16.22
CA GLN A 725 3.78 7.06 -15.01
C GLN A 725 3.48 8.56 -15.03
N LYS A 726 4.42 9.35 -15.53
CA LYS A 726 4.22 10.79 -15.70
C LYS A 726 3.11 11.11 -16.70
N LEU A 727 3.08 10.43 -17.84
CA LEU A 727 2.04 10.59 -18.86
C LEU A 727 0.65 10.23 -18.29
N ASP A 728 0.55 9.16 -17.51
CA ASP A 728 -0.69 8.73 -16.86
C ASP A 728 -1.22 9.79 -15.87
N ASN A 729 -0.37 10.36 -15.05
CA ASN A 729 -0.74 11.45 -14.15
C ASN A 729 -1.11 12.73 -14.91
N LEU A 730 -0.40 13.08 -15.97
CA LEU A 730 -0.68 14.27 -16.77
C LEU A 730 -2.02 14.16 -17.51
N GLN A 731 -2.37 12.99 -18.06
CA GLN A 731 -3.66 12.80 -18.71
C GLN A 731 -4.82 12.94 -17.72
N LEU A 732 -4.65 12.44 -16.48
CA LEU A 732 -5.67 12.61 -15.44
C LEU A 732 -5.81 14.09 -15.06
N ASN A 733 -4.72 14.78 -14.76
CA ASN A 733 -4.73 16.21 -14.46
C ASN A 733 -5.37 17.04 -15.58
N TYR A 734 -5.03 16.73 -16.84
CA TYR A 734 -5.62 17.38 -18.00
C TYR A 734 -7.14 17.22 -18.03
N ARG A 735 -7.66 16.00 -17.87
CA ARG A 735 -9.09 15.69 -17.90
C ARG A 735 -9.88 16.28 -16.73
N VAL A 736 -9.25 16.40 -15.54
CA VAL A 736 -9.88 16.97 -14.34
C VAL A 736 -9.94 18.49 -14.40
N LEU A 737 -8.91 19.15 -14.94
CA LEU A 737 -8.77 20.60 -14.94
C LEU A 737 -9.27 21.28 -16.22
N GLN A 738 -9.33 20.54 -17.33
CA GLN A 738 -9.84 20.99 -18.63
C GLN A 738 -10.88 19.96 -19.14
N PRO A 739 -12.07 19.89 -18.53
CA PRO A 739 -13.11 18.91 -18.89
C PRO A 739 -13.72 19.19 -20.27
#